data_4e1e1ea6ed7ecc9b2973f6fde89d8ac5
#
_entry.id   4e1e1ea6ed7ecc9b2973f6fde89d8ac5
#
_cell.length_a   1.000
_cell.length_b   1.000
_cell.length_c   1.000
_cell.angle_alpha   90.00
_cell.angle_beta   90.00
_cell.angle_gamma   90.00
#
_symmetry.space_group_name_H-M   'P 1'
#
loop_
_entity.id
_entity.type
_entity.pdbx_description
1 polymer ?
#
loop_
_entity_poly.entity_id
_entity_poly.type
_entity_poly.pdbx_seq_one_letter_code
_entity_poly.pdbx_strand_id
1 'polypeptide(L)'
;MPSWRDDPGKFADKYLLAREAALKELPDRGTCGQELEWNLLDAEMRPLQTVGAGPAIRSFIDVLRADFLPEWLAERNQLEVFHWMTEWATRPYYSPQGAVYEARLLEASLLNALAKAGRRFSQRLYAMHGNLLYEIHVDHTTIPHGWNIAKRRYLERCVDLYGGALATSGNHANLSLPEQLLAWDFLHLSATERGEAHLDDYKNATYVAGARVLRAYASLFIATAANTPLRPELRQGKQVVALTGVDSLRNLTFPYPERIDPPGLYRSHPDYLRLSYELVRQGIRFGNNNWTPTRARSFAEPVERLIATTGEELHTIFQNGLYGSQDSADLDRLAHEIEIQNLLTRIDIPMARVEIRTDDGGAPMEVDIANLAFKELLLIASYADPAMGESFTYDAKDLARARRNEAAAARRGLEATIEHPFASARVPLRRFLRQTLEDIRPLAEALGRWPLLEPLSQMADGAPNPASVLRQRIRREIGDDSIVPVDLLRQFAEEREALVAGEVSQLAADLKKLNGDIPKLQGLLWRARDEARRDPQVPIRFRASLDGIFSGEHADKTAEIVELAQALVRIPSVSNAPPARQRLLDIHRAATFIYDYLKQSGLEVLMFEGEGYPAVLAGFPGGLEQPVMLSGHFDVVEPDPDDGQFEPRLEGDYLLGRGAADMKTVVASYLVWMKDTFRKGGVFPPINLLLVGNEEIGEAEPAGTPYVLDVLKRASGYAPELLIAGERTGEGGSELFGEVCVENRGLMRFEIVAHGRRGHTGVRGAPAEMSARLFAAREDLSRRLAQMLTLGGGWASQMRFPFVQVGEPGIYNVTSDKGVLGLEIRPIPQDDAKSIVKHVEDYCAEAGLEVLTVASESGIVCDASNPWLVKLIQSVRHTSGNEPVLGRKLPGTSARFAPGGQGVVWGQSGIGPHSADERHFIPSIIGYYRVLLQFAHECVEAAGGPPQSAAHSMSASEDGPSIEKSNMN
;
A
#
# COMPACT_ATOMS: atom_id res chain seq x y z
N MET A 1 22.60 23.13 -7.37
CA MET A 1 22.01 24.03 -6.33
C MET A 1 23.12 24.46 -5.38
N PRO A 2 23.12 25.68 -4.78
CA PRO A 2 24.08 26.00 -3.72
C PRO A 2 23.91 25.03 -2.56
N SER A 3 25.05 24.55 -2.03
CA SER A 3 25.08 23.67 -0.87
C SER A 3 24.49 24.39 0.36
N TRP A 4 23.81 23.65 1.25
CA TRP A 4 23.39 24.21 2.56
C TRP A 4 24.57 24.78 3.37
N ARG A 5 25.78 24.30 3.10
CA ARG A 5 27.01 24.82 3.76
C ARG A 5 27.31 26.27 3.42
N ASP A 6 26.85 26.74 2.25
CA ASP A 6 27.07 28.13 1.82
C ASP A 6 26.13 29.08 2.59
N ASP A 7 24.89 28.65 2.85
CA ASP A 7 23.91 29.44 3.62
C ASP A 7 22.92 28.49 4.33
N PRO A 8 23.26 27.98 5.51
CA PRO A 8 22.39 27.08 6.27
C PRO A 8 21.03 27.70 6.61
N GLY A 9 21.00 29.01 6.91
CA GLY A 9 19.77 29.72 7.24
C GLY A 9 18.79 29.75 6.07
N LYS A 10 19.25 30.11 4.89
CA LYS A 10 18.42 30.17 3.70
C LYS A 10 17.86 28.80 3.31
N PHE A 11 18.66 27.76 3.41
CA PHE A 11 18.17 26.40 3.16
C PHE A 11 17.14 25.98 4.21
N ALA A 12 17.41 26.25 5.49
CA ALA A 12 16.47 25.95 6.58
C ALA A 12 15.13 26.68 6.40
N ASP A 13 15.15 27.96 6.01
CA ASP A 13 13.93 28.72 5.73
C ASP A 13 13.11 28.06 4.61
N LYS A 14 13.75 27.65 3.53
CA LYS A 14 13.10 26.94 2.43
C LYS A 14 12.50 25.60 2.89
N TYR A 15 13.26 24.83 3.65
CA TYR A 15 12.80 23.54 4.21
C TYR A 15 11.59 23.76 5.14
N LEU A 16 11.66 24.74 6.03
CA LEU A 16 10.59 25.05 6.97
C LEU A 16 9.33 25.54 6.26
N LEU A 17 9.46 26.33 5.20
CA LEU A 17 8.34 26.76 4.37
C LEU A 17 7.69 25.56 3.65
N ALA A 18 8.49 24.66 3.12
CA ALA A 18 7.96 23.43 2.49
C ALA A 18 7.23 22.56 3.52
N ARG A 19 7.79 22.41 4.73
CA ARG A 19 7.16 21.72 5.85
C ARG A 19 5.85 22.39 6.29
N GLU A 20 5.83 23.72 6.37
CA GLU A 20 4.63 24.49 6.73
C GLU A 20 3.54 24.33 5.67
N ALA A 21 3.89 24.37 4.40
CA ALA A 21 2.96 24.11 3.31
C ALA A 21 2.38 22.68 3.40
N ALA A 22 3.24 21.69 3.65
CA ALA A 22 2.82 20.33 3.86
C ALA A 22 1.85 20.17 5.06
N LEU A 23 2.13 20.84 6.17
CA LEU A 23 1.26 20.83 7.36
C LEU A 23 -0.12 21.47 7.09
N LYS A 24 -0.17 22.52 6.27
CA LYS A 24 -1.45 23.17 5.89
C LYS A 24 -2.29 22.29 4.97
N GLU A 25 -1.64 21.61 4.06
CA GLU A 25 -2.30 20.77 3.06
C GLU A 25 -2.64 19.38 3.61
N LEU A 26 -1.74 18.83 4.40
CA LEU A 26 -1.77 17.46 4.91
C LEU A 26 -1.30 17.43 6.37
N PRO A 27 -2.11 17.93 7.32
CA PRO A 27 -1.69 18.14 8.71
C PRO A 27 -1.22 16.87 9.42
N ASP A 28 -1.59 15.73 8.90
CA ASP A 28 -1.26 14.43 9.47
C ASP A 28 -0.02 13.76 8.84
N ARG A 29 0.62 14.37 7.83
CA ARG A 29 1.90 13.90 7.28
C ARG A 29 3.08 14.33 8.13
N GLY A 30 4.21 13.66 7.92
CA GLY A 30 5.46 13.97 8.58
C GLY A 30 6.65 13.45 7.82
N THR A 31 7.83 13.78 8.32
CA THR A 31 9.12 13.39 7.76
C THR A 31 9.82 12.30 8.57
N CYS A 32 9.32 11.96 9.73
CA CYS A 32 9.90 10.91 10.57
C CYS A 32 8.83 10.09 11.30
N GLY A 33 9.07 8.81 11.42
CA GLY A 33 8.27 7.84 12.17
C GLY A 33 9.15 6.72 12.71
N GLN A 34 8.57 5.89 13.57
CA GLN A 34 9.23 4.73 14.16
C GLN A 34 8.37 3.48 14.04
N GLU A 35 9.04 2.36 13.85
CA GLU A 35 8.49 1.02 14.06
C GLU A 35 9.22 0.40 15.23
N LEU A 36 8.47 -0.13 16.19
CA LEU A 36 9.02 -0.67 17.43
C LEU A 36 8.57 -2.11 17.61
N GLU A 37 9.51 -2.95 18.00
CA GLU A 37 9.30 -4.38 18.22
C GLU A 37 9.45 -4.74 19.69
N TRP A 38 8.63 -5.67 20.18
CA TRP A 38 8.72 -6.23 21.55
C TRP A 38 8.59 -7.74 21.53
N ASN A 39 9.24 -8.38 22.51
CA ASN A 39 8.99 -9.75 22.89
C ASN A 39 7.98 -9.79 24.05
N LEU A 40 6.93 -10.60 23.91
CA LEU A 40 5.89 -10.81 24.91
C LEU A 40 6.23 -12.05 25.74
N LEU A 41 6.26 -11.90 27.07
CA LEU A 41 6.82 -12.89 27.99
C LEU A 41 5.85 -13.19 29.13
N ASP A 42 5.93 -14.43 29.64
CA ASP A 42 5.23 -14.87 30.86
C ASP A 42 5.96 -14.46 32.15
N ALA A 43 5.44 -14.91 33.30
CA ALA A 43 6.03 -14.61 34.60
C ALA A 43 7.42 -15.21 34.81
N GLU A 44 7.77 -16.25 34.08
CA GLU A 44 9.09 -16.89 34.09
C GLU A 44 10.02 -16.33 33.01
N MET A 45 9.60 -15.20 32.37
CA MET A 45 10.30 -14.55 31.27
C MET A 45 10.46 -15.46 30.04
N ARG A 46 9.54 -16.40 29.84
CA ARG A 46 9.48 -17.25 28.65
C ARG A 46 8.55 -16.60 27.62
N PRO A 47 8.87 -16.69 26.35
CA PRO A 47 8.03 -16.17 25.26
C PRO A 47 6.64 -16.81 25.21
N LEU A 48 5.62 -15.97 25.10
CA LEU A 48 4.22 -16.35 24.98
C LEU A 48 3.94 -16.89 23.56
N GLN A 49 3.57 -18.17 23.46
CA GLN A 49 3.41 -18.80 22.15
C GLN A 49 1.97 -18.80 21.65
N THR A 50 1.19 -19.76 22.13
CA THR A 50 -0.18 -19.97 21.66
C THR A 50 -1.15 -20.12 22.81
N VAL A 51 -2.43 -19.83 22.54
CA VAL A 51 -3.54 -19.98 23.46
C VAL A 51 -4.60 -20.88 22.83
N GLY A 52 -5.18 -21.78 23.62
CA GLY A 52 -6.21 -22.73 23.17
C GLY A 52 -5.65 -24.12 22.88
N ALA A 53 -6.48 -24.99 22.32
CA ALA A 53 -6.15 -26.39 22.00
C ALA A 53 -6.86 -26.85 20.73
N GLY A 54 -6.24 -27.77 19.99
CA GLY A 54 -6.81 -28.34 18.75
C GLY A 54 -7.05 -27.28 17.68
N PRO A 55 -8.17 -27.29 16.97
CA PRO A 55 -8.47 -26.33 15.91
C PRO A 55 -8.64 -24.88 16.38
N ALA A 56 -8.76 -24.66 17.69
CA ALA A 56 -8.91 -23.33 18.30
C ALA A 56 -7.60 -22.71 18.77
N ILE A 57 -6.45 -23.28 18.41
CA ILE A 57 -5.13 -22.73 18.74
C ILE A 57 -4.95 -21.41 17.99
N ARG A 58 -4.63 -20.36 18.73
CA ARG A 58 -4.31 -19.03 18.20
C ARG A 58 -2.95 -18.56 18.71
N SER A 59 -2.23 -17.79 17.93
CA SER A 59 -1.05 -17.06 18.42
C SER A 59 -1.44 -16.17 19.58
N PHE A 60 -0.56 -15.97 20.55
CA PHE A 60 -0.84 -15.06 21.66
C PHE A 60 -1.08 -13.63 21.13
N ILE A 61 -0.32 -13.20 20.12
CA ILE A 61 -0.51 -11.90 19.51
C ILE A 61 -1.90 -11.75 18.86
N ASP A 62 -2.45 -12.80 18.24
CA ASP A 62 -3.80 -12.77 17.66
C ASP A 62 -4.86 -12.63 18.76
N VAL A 63 -4.65 -13.28 19.90
CA VAL A 63 -5.52 -13.15 21.09
C VAL A 63 -5.42 -11.75 21.67
N LEU A 64 -4.22 -11.20 21.78
CA LEU A 64 -4.00 -9.85 22.29
C LEU A 64 -4.73 -8.80 21.41
N ARG A 65 -4.59 -8.94 20.10
CA ARG A 65 -5.22 -8.03 19.12
C ARG A 65 -6.73 -8.09 19.15
N ALA A 66 -7.30 -9.29 19.17
CA ALA A 66 -8.76 -9.47 19.08
C ALA A 66 -9.50 -9.23 20.40
N ASP A 67 -8.90 -9.60 21.54
CA ASP A 67 -9.62 -9.68 22.81
C ASP A 67 -9.26 -8.54 23.78
N PHE A 68 -8.12 -7.87 23.61
CA PHE A 68 -7.57 -6.93 24.61
C PHE A 68 -7.22 -5.55 24.05
N LEU A 69 -7.06 -5.41 22.72
CA LEU A 69 -6.89 -4.13 22.08
C LEU A 69 -8.21 -3.64 21.50
N PRO A 70 -8.52 -2.32 21.59
CA PRO A 70 -9.59 -1.75 20.78
C PRO A 70 -9.22 -1.91 19.30
N GLU A 71 -10.22 -2.07 18.44
CA GLU A 71 -10.07 -2.35 17.02
C GLU A 71 -9.07 -1.43 16.33
N TRP A 72 -9.18 -0.13 16.56
CA TRP A 72 -8.30 0.89 15.99
C TRP A 72 -6.82 0.79 16.44
N LEU A 73 -6.54 0.19 17.60
CA LEU A 73 -5.17 -0.14 18.04
C LEU A 73 -4.73 -1.50 17.50
N ALA A 74 -5.64 -2.46 17.41
CA ALA A 74 -5.35 -3.76 16.84
C ALA A 74 -4.90 -3.68 15.39
N GLU A 75 -5.45 -2.74 14.61
CA GLU A 75 -5.01 -2.47 13.23
C GLU A 75 -3.57 -1.92 13.13
N ARG A 76 -3.10 -1.25 14.19
CA ARG A 76 -1.74 -0.70 14.28
C ARG A 76 -0.70 -1.70 14.73
N ASN A 77 -1.15 -2.75 15.39
CA ASN A 77 -0.31 -3.81 15.87
C ASN A 77 -0.12 -4.84 14.77
N GLN A 78 1.10 -5.04 14.33
CA GLN A 78 1.43 -5.97 13.27
C GLN A 78 1.91 -7.30 13.84
N LEU A 79 1.68 -8.37 13.06
CA LEU A 79 2.30 -9.66 13.30
C LEU A 79 3.78 -9.56 12.98
N GLU A 80 4.58 -10.28 13.77
CA GLU A 80 6.00 -10.46 13.56
C GLU A 80 6.36 -11.93 13.29
N VAL A 81 7.67 -12.24 13.26
CA VAL A 81 8.17 -13.57 12.90
C VAL A 81 7.61 -14.66 13.76
N PHE A 82 7.46 -14.40 15.06
CA PHE A 82 7.08 -15.42 16.05
C PHE A 82 5.81 -15.05 16.81
N HIS A 83 5.13 -16.07 17.39
CA HIS A 83 3.88 -15.91 18.14
C HIS A 83 3.92 -14.88 19.28
N TRP A 84 5.09 -14.61 19.82
CA TRP A 84 5.34 -13.71 20.96
C TRP A 84 5.94 -12.37 20.57
N MET A 85 6.17 -12.14 19.29
CA MET A 85 6.68 -10.85 18.82
C MET A 85 5.56 -9.97 18.31
N THR A 86 5.69 -8.69 18.57
CA THR A 86 4.75 -7.68 18.09
C THR A 86 5.49 -6.46 17.59
N GLU A 87 4.99 -5.86 16.54
CA GLU A 87 5.48 -4.61 15.97
C GLU A 87 4.40 -3.54 16.00
N TRP A 88 4.81 -2.32 16.27
CA TRP A 88 3.93 -1.16 16.30
C TRP A 88 4.56 -0.02 15.52
N ALA A 89 3.83 0.58 14.59
CA ALA A 89 4.26 1.71 13.80
C ALA A 89 3.59 3.00 14.28
N THR A 90 4.39 4.06 14.50
CA THR A 90 3.86 5.40 14.72
C THR A 90 3.34 5.97 13.40
N ARG A 91 2.50 6.98 13.47
CA ARG A 91 2.27 7.82 12.32
C ARG A 91 3.53 8.66 12.02
N PRO A 92 3.66 9.21 10.83
CA PRO A 92 4.73 10.16 10.53
C PRO A 92 4.47 11.52 11.19
N TYR A 93 5.54 12.10 11.73
CA TYR A 93 5.57 13.40 12.38
C TYR A 93 6.60 14.32 11.74
N TYR A 94 6.37 15.62 11.80
CA TYR A 94 7.41 16.60 11.45
C TYR A 94 8.38 16.91 12.61
N SER A 95 8.27 16.17 13.67
CA SER A 95 9.10 16.27 14.87
C SER A 95 9.54 14.88 15.31
N PRO A 96 10.85 14.63 15.45
CA PRO A 96 11.35 13.40 16.08
C PRO A 96 10.75 13.15 17.46
N GLN A 97 10.53 14.20 18.23
CA GLN A 97 9.88 14.11 19.55
C GLN A 97 8.45 13.58 19.42
N GLY A 98 7.68 14.06 18.43
CA GLY A 98 6.31 13.60 18.20
C GLY A 98 6.25 12.10 17.91
N ALA A 99 7.12 11.60 17.02
CA ALA A 99 7.19 10.17 16.69
C ALA A 99 7.54 9.34 17.93
N VAL A 100 8.55 9.73 18.71
CA VAL A 100 8.97 8.99 19.92
C VAL A 100 7.92 9.07 21.03
N TYR A 101 7.23 10.19 21.19
CA TYR A 101 6.15 10.31 22.19
C TYR A 101 4.97 9.39 21.84
N GLU A 102 4.57 9.33 20.57
CA GLU A 102 3.54 8.37 20.14
C GLU A 102 3.99 6.92 20.33
N ALA A 103 5.25 6.60 20.00
CA ALA A 103 5.83 5.30 20.25
C ALA A 103 5.69 4.88 21.71
N ARG A 104 5.96 5.79 22.64
CA ARG A 104 5.81 5.57 24.07
C ARG A 104 4.34 5.38 24.49
N LEU A 105 3.41 6.11 23.88
CA LEU A 105 1.98 5.93 24.13
C LEU A 105 1.47 4.59 23.59
N LEU A 106 2.00 4.12 22.44
CA LEU A 106 1.70 2.79 21.91
C LEU A 106 2.25 1.69 22.85
N GLU A 107 3.45 1.88 23.40
CA GLU A 107 4.01 1.00 24.43
C GLU A 107 3.09 0.94 25.67
N ALA A 108 2.61 2.08 26.18
CA ALA A 108 1.65 2.12 27.27
C ALA A 108 0.35 1.35 26.96
N SER A 109 -0.11 1.43 25.73
CA SER A 109 -1.30 0.72 25.26
C SER A 109 -1.06 -0.79 25.22
N LEU A 110 0.12 -1.24 24.78
CA LEU A 110 0.55 -2.63 24.83
C LEU A 110 0.59 -3.15 26.28
N LEU A 111 1.24 -2.42 27.18
CA LEU A 111 1.35 -2.79 28.59
C LEU A 111 -0.03 -2.89 29.28
N ASN A 112 -0.95 -2.00 28.94
CA ASN A 112 -2.33 -2.07 29.40
C ASN A 112 -3.07 -3.31 28.88
N ALA A 113 -2.88 -3.67 27.61
CA ALA A 113 -3.48 -4.87 27.03
C ALA A 113 -2.91 -6.12 27.70
N LEU A 114 -1.60 -6.18 27.94
CA LEU A 114 -0.94 -7.28 28.66
C LEU A 114 -1.46 -7.41 30.10
N ALA A 115 -1.65 -6.30 30.81
CA ALA A 115 -2.22 -6.31 32.16
C ALA A 115 -3.66 -6.87 32.18
N LYS A 116 -4.47 -6.54 31.17
CA LYS A 116 -5.84 -7.10 31.00
C LYS A 116 -5.77 -8.61 30.68
N ALA A 117 -4.91 -9.01 29.74
CA ALA A 117 -4.70 -10.39 29.38
C ALA A 117 -4.18 -11.22 30.57
N GLY A 118 -3.23 -10.67 31.34
CA GLY A 118 -2.70 -11.29 32.52
C GLY A 118 -3.76 -11.59 33.59
N ARG A 119 -4.70 -10.67 33.79
CA ARG A 119 -5.87 -10.92 34.70
C ARG A 119 -6.74 -12.05 34.19
N ARG A 120 -7.00 -12.13 32.88
CA ARG A 120 -7.81 -13.21 32.27
C ARG A 120 -7.12 -14.57 32.39
N PHE A 121 -5.80 -14.60 32.20
CA PHE A 121 -5.01 -15.84 32.25
C PHE A 121 -4.44 -16.14 33.66
N SER A 122 -4.75 -15.32 34.67
CA SER A 122 -4.30 -15.46 36.06
C SER A 122 -2.78 -15.56 36.19
N GLN A 123 -2.04 -14.81 35.37
CA GLN A 123 -0.58 -14.73 35.42
C GLN A 123 -0.08 -13.30 35.09
N ARG A 124 1.12 -12.97 35.51
CA ARG A 124 1.78 -11.72 35.13
C ARG A 124 2.37 -11.90 33.74
N LEU A 125 2.18 -10.89 32.88
CA LEU A 125 2.72 -10.84 31.52
C LEU A 125 3.58 -9.60 31.36
N TYR A 126 4.64 -9.71 30.54
CA TYR A 126 5.63 -8.66 30.33
C TYR A 126 5.88 -8.40 28.83
N ALA A 127 6.37 -7.21 28.50
CA ALA A 127 6.93 -6.89 27.20
C ALA A 127 8.37 -6.41 27.40
N MET A 128 9.29 -6.92 26.58
CA MET A 128 10.69 -6.52 26.64
C MET A 128 11.30 -6.42 25.26
N HIS A 129 12.32 -5.56 25.15
CA HIS A 129 13.19 -5.52 24.00
C HIS A 129 14.40 -6.45 24.17
N GLY A 130 15.06 -6.77 23.07
CA GLY A 130 16.29 -7.54 23.05
C GLY A 130 16.09 -9.01 22.67
N ASN A 131 17.17 -9.79 22.81
CA ASN A 131 17.23 -11.19 22.41
C ASN A 131 17.02 -12.09 23.63
N LEU A 132 15.77 -12.23 24.06
CA LEU A 132 15.41 -12.95 25.28
C LEU A 132 14.61 -14.20 24.94
N LEU A 133 15.31 -15.31 24.72
CA LEU A 133 14.67 -16.61 24.49
C LEU A 133 15.03 -17.55 25.63
N TYR A 134 14.09 -17.77 26.54
CA TYR A 134 14.17 -18.84 27.55
C TYR A 134 13.49 -20.09 27.03
N GLU A 135 14.22 -21.19 26.98
CA GLU A 135 13.68 -22.53 26.74
C GLU A 135 12.81 -22.68 25.49
N ILE A 136 13.18 -22.02 24.39
CA ILE A 136 12.43 -22.12 23.15
C ILE A 136 13.20 -22.84 22.08
N HIS A 137 12.57 -23.89 21.56
CA HIS A 137 12.89 -24.42 20.25
C HIS A 137 12.14 -23.60 19.21
N VAL A 138 12.85 -23.02 18.26
CA VAL A 138 12.31 -22.23 17.17
C VAL A 138 12.24 -23.07 15.91
N ASP A 139 11.05 -23.24 15.38
CA ASP A 139 10.76 -23.94 14.13
C ASP A 139 9.55 -23.31 13.42
N HIS A 140 9.07 -23.90 12.35
CA HIS A 140 7.93 -23.39 11.59
C HIS A 140 6.61 -23.32 12.40
N THR A 141 6.50 -24.09 13.49
CA THR A 141 5.30 -24.04 14.35
C THR A 141 5.25 -22.80 15.23
N THR A 142 6.38 -22.09 15.37
CA THR A 142 6.47 -20.85 16.13
C THR A 142 6.08 -19.60 15.33
N ILE A 143 5.79 -19.76 14.04
CA ILE A 143 5.37 -18.66 13.15
C ILE A 143 3.86 -18.43 13.29
N PRO A 144 3.38 -17.17 13.44
CA PRO A 144 1.95 -16.86 13.58
C PRO A 144 1.10 -17.39 12.43
N HIS A 145 -0.09 -17.89 12.76
CA HIS A 145 -1.03 -18.42 11.76
C HIS A 145 -1.71 -17.33 10.92
N GLY A 146 -1.72 -16.09 11.41
CA GLY A 146 -2.37 -14.96 10.72
C GLY A 146 -1.63 -14.42 9.48
N TRP A 147 -0.43 -14.93 9.19
CA TRP A 147 0.28 -14.56 7.96
C TRP A 147 -0.37 -15.19 6.72
N ASN A 148 -0.40 -14.43 5.61
CA ASN A 148 -0.73 -15.02 4.32
C ASN A 148 0.30 -16.10 3.94
N ILE A 149 -0.09 -16.98 3.02
CA ILE A 149 0.70 -18.18 2.67
C ILE A 149 2.10 -17.80 2.17
N ALA A 150 2.21 -16.76 1.35
CA ALA A 150 3.48 -16.32 0.79
C ALA A 150 4.45 -15.81 1.86
N LYS A 151 3.96 -14.91 2.75
CA LYS A 151 4.76 -14.40 3.86
C LYS A 151 5.16 -15.51 4.82
N ARG A 152 4.25 -16.47 5.06
CA ARG A 152 4.54 -17.62 5.91
C ARG A 152 5.66 -18.47 5.33
N ARG A 153 5.62 -18.81 4.04
CA ARG A 153 6.70 -19.57 3.36
C ARG A 153 8.05 -18.86 3.42
N TYR A 154 8.02 -17.56 3.24
CA TYR A 154 9.22 -16.76 3.41
C TYR A 154 9.78 -16.84 4.84
N LEU A 155 8.93 -16.68 5.86
CA LEU A 155 9.33 -16.76 7.27
C LEU A 155 9.83 -18.16 7.63
N GLU A 156 9.23 -19.22 7.11
CA GLU A 156 9.70 -20.61 7.29
C GLU A 156 11.16 -20.75 6.83
N ARG A 157 11.51 -20.21 5.67
CA ARG A 157 12.90 -20.18 5.19
C ARG A 157 13.82 -19.33 6.06
N CYS A 158 13.35 -18.18 6.52
CA CYS A 158 14.12 -17.36 7.44
C CYS A 158 14.41 -18.10 8.74
N VAL A 159 13.43 -18.79 9.28
CA VAL A 159 13.59 -19.61 10.50
C VAL A 159 14.59 -20.75 10.28
N ASP A 160 14.52 -21.44 9.13
CA ASP A 160 15.50 -22.50 8.78
C ASP A 160 16.93 -21.96 8.70
N LEU A 161 17.10 -20.71 8.24
CA LEU A 161 18.42 -20.12 8.02
C LEU A 161 18.99 -19.45 9.28
N TYR A 162 18.16 -18.75 10.02
CA TYR A 162 18.58 -17.88 11.13
C TYR A 162 18.07 -18.33 12.50
N GLY A 163 17.04 -19.17 12.53
CA GLY A 163 16.48 -19.71 13.78
C GLY A 163 16.09 -18.62 14.77
N GLY A 164 16.44 -18.82 16.04
CA GLY A 164 16.18 -17.89 17.13
C GLY A 164 16.86 -16.53 17.03
N ALA A 165 17.83 -16.34 16.12
CA ALA A 165 18.45 -15.05 15.87
C ALA A 165 17.44 -13.99 15.35
N LEU A 166 16.32 -14.44 14.79
CA LEU A 166 15.24 -13.58 14.36
C LEU A 166 14.42 -12.97 15.51
N ALA A 167 14.51 -13.51 16.72
CA ALA A 167 13.77 -13.01 17.88
C ALA A 167 14.45 -11.79 18.53
N THR A 168 14.95 -10.90 17.73
CA THR A 168 15.57 -9.63 18.18
C THR A 168 14.60 -8.50 17.91
N SER A 169 14.42 -7.62 18.90
CA SER A 169 13.57 -6.45 18.78
C SER A 169 14.38 -5.20 18.47
N GLY A 170 13.91 -4.44 17.50
CA GLY A 170 14.52 -3.22 17.02
C GLY A 170 13.64 -1.99 17.17
N ASN A 171 14.23 -0.86 16.82
CA ASN A 171 13.56 0.41 16.63
C ASN A 171 13.95 0.94 15.25
N HIS A 172 13.01 0.88 14.29
CA HIS A 172 13.28 1.30 12.93
C HIS A 172 12.94 2.77 12.75
N ALA A 173 13.84 3.53 12.16
CA ALA A 173 13.63 4.93 11.85
C ALA A 173 13.16 5.07 10.40
N ASN A 174 11.97 5.61 10.21
CA ASN A 174 11.40 5.91 8.90
C ASN A 174 11.52 7.40 8.63
N LEU A 175 12.19 7.77 7.54
CA LEU A 175 12.54 9.16 7.23
C LEU A 175 12.13 9.53 5.80
N SER A 176 11.54 10.70 5.65
CA SER A 176 11.26 11.32 4.37
C SER A 176 11.61 12.81 4.38
N LEU A 177 11.55 13.43 3.20
CA LEU A 177 11.66 14.87 3.02
C LEU A 177 10.26 15.44 2.73
N PRO A 178 9.99 16.71 3.05
CA PRO A 178 8.75 17.35 2.62
C PRO A 178 8.60 17.25 1.09
N GLU A 179 7.50 16.67 0.61
CA GLU A 179 7.33 16.47 -0.82
C GLU A 179 7.28 17.77 -1.60
N GLN A 180 6.75 18.82 -1.01
CA GLN A 180 6.76 20.16 -1.58
C GLN A 180 8.18 20.66 -1.86
N LEU A 181 9.14 20.32 -0.99
CA LEU A 181 10.55 20.66 -1.21
C LEU A 181 11.08 19.99 -2.48
N LEU A 182 10.82 18.68 -2.61
CA LEU A 182 11.26 17.90 -3.77
C LEU A 182 10.59 18.39 -5.06
N ALA A 183 9.30 18.67 -5.01
CA ALA A 183 8.54 19.18 -6.14
C ALA A 183 9.05 20.59 -6.58
N TRP A 184 9.27 21.49 -5.62
CA TRP A 184 9.82 22.83 -5.91
C TRP A 184 11.21 22.73 -6.54
N ASP A 185 12.07 21.89 -6.00
CA ASP A 185 13.43 21.74 -6.55
C ASP A 185 13.42 21.12 -7.94
N PHE A 186 12.61 20.10 -8.16
CA PHE A 186 12.43 19.48 -9.47
C PHE A 186 11.95 20.49 -10.52
N LEU A 187 10.97 21.33 -10.19
CA LEU A 187 10.45 22.36 -11.10
C LEU A 187 11.51 23.42 -11.46
N HIS A 188 12.49 23.66 -10.60
CA HIS A 188 13.57 24.63 -10.83
C HIS A 188 14.79 24.01 -11.51
N LEU A 189 14.82 22.71 -11.77
CA LEU A 189 15.85 22.11 -12.62
C LEU A 189 15.78 22.67 -14.03
N SER A 190 16.92 22.95 -14.63
CA SER A 190 16.99 23.28 -16.05
C SER A 190 16.50 22.11 -16.92
N ALA A 191 16.06 22.41 -18.14
CA ALA A 191 15.63 21.37 -19.08
C ALA A 191 16.74 20.31 -19.32
N THR A 192 18.01 20.73 -19.29
CA THR A 192 19.16 19.81 -19.43
C THR A 192 19.35 18.92 -18.23
N GLU A 193 19.17 19.46 -16.99
CA GLU A 193 19.28 18.67 -15.76
C GLU A 193 18.08 17.74 -15.57
N ARG A 194 16.90 18.16 -15.99
CA ARG A 194 15.68 17.36 -15.90
C ARG A 194 15.67 16.22 -16.93
N GLY A 195 16.14 16.50 -18.15
CA GLY A 195 16.06 15.55 -19.25
C GLY A 195 14.64 15.02 -19.46
N GLU A 196 14.49 13.72 -19.57
CA GLU A 196 13.21 13.00 -19.66
C GLU A 196 12.70 12.49 -18.29
N ALA A 197 13.37 12.88 -17.19
CA ALA A 197 12.99 12.41 -15.86
C ALA A 197 11.67 13.02 -15.37
N HIS A 198 10.85 12.19 -14.75
CA HIS A 198 9.66 12.62 -14.01
C HIS A 198 10.01 12.95 -12.55
N LEU A 199 9.10 13.59 -11.83
CA LEU A 199 9.32 13.92 -10.42
C LEU A 199 9.56 12.66 -9.57
N ASP A 200 8.89 11.56 -9.87
CA ASP A 200 9.10 10.30 -9.15
C ASP A 200 10.51 9.73 -9.36
N ASP A 201 11.10 9.92 -10.56
CA ASP A 201 12.50 9.58 -10.78
C ASP A 201 13.44 10.42 -9.91
N TYR A 202 13.15 11.70 -9.81
CA TYR A 202 13.91 12.61 -8.97
C TYR A 202 13.80 12.24 -7.50
N LYS A 203 12.59 11.92 -7.01
CA LYS A 203 12.37 11.42 -5.65
C LYS A 203 13.15 10.12 -5.40
N ASN A 204 13.00 9.14 -6.29
CA ASN A 204 13.67 7.85 -6.17
C ASN A 204 15.20 8.01 -6.14
N ALA A 205 15.75 8.82 -7.04
CA ALA A 205 17.17 9.12 -7.06
C ALA A 205 17.64 9.80 -5.76
N THR A 206 16.84 10.72 -5.24
CA THR A 206 17.10 11.43 -3.97
C THR A 206 17.17 10.44 -2.81
N TYR A 207 16.20 9.55 -2.67
CA TYR A 207 16.18 8.60 -1.55
C TYR A 207 17.26 7.53 -1.68
N VAL A 208 17.60 7.09 -2.90
CA VAL A 208 18.74 6.18 -3.11
C VAL A 208 20.06 6.86 -2.72
N ALA A 209 20.24 8.11 -3.11
CA ALA A 209 21.43 8.88 -2.72
C ALA A 209 21.48 9.09 -1.21
N GLY A 210 20.36 9.43 -0.58
CA GLY A 210 20.22 9.53 0.88
C GLY A 210 20.56 8.23 1.59
N ALA A 211 20.00 7.11 1.15
CA ALA A 211 20.30 5.78 1.72
C ALA A 211 21.78 5.43 1.62
N ARG A 212 22.43 5.75 0.50
CA ARG A 212 23.88 5.55 0.33
C ARG A 212 24.69 6.34 1.35
N VAL A 213 24.36 7.63 1.54
CA VAL A 213 25.05 8.46 2.53
C VAL A 213 24.81 7.96 3.96
N LEU A 214 23.55 7.69 4.30
CA LEU A 214 23.18 7.17 5.63
C LEU A 214 23.89 5.85 5.92
N ARG A 215 24.13 5.02 4.91
CA ARG A 215 24.86 3.76 5.05
C ARG A 215 26.32 3.98 5.49
N ALA A 216 26.95 5.05 5.04
CA ALA A 216 28.30 5.39 5.47
C ALA A 216 28.39 5.75 6.97
N TYR A 217 27.31 6.26 7.55
CA TYR A 217 27.21 6.62 8.97
C TYR A 217 26.61 5.51 9.85
N ALA A 218 26.23 4.35 9.31
CA ALA A 218 25.55 3.28 10.04
C ALA A 218 26.28 2.83 11.33
N SER A 219 27.62 2.87 11.36
CA SER A 219 28.39 2.58 12.58
C SER A 219 28.12 3.55 13.73
N LEU A 220 27.80 4.82 13.44
CA LEU A 220 27.38 5.79 14.47
C LEU A 220 26.00 5.43 15.02
N PHE A 221 25.05 5.12 14.13
CA PHE A 221 23.69 4.74 14.53
C PHE A 221 23.70 3.51 15.44
N ILE A 222 24.47 2.48 15.05
CA ILE A 222 24.64 1.27 15.86
C ILE A 222 25.22 1.59 17.23
N ALA A 223 26.29 2.38 17.29
CA ALA A 223 26.98 2.63 18.54
C ALA A 223 26.19 3.50 19.53
N THR A 224 25.42 4.47 19.02
CA THR A 224 24.64 5.39 19.85
C THR A 224 23.33 4.78 20.34
N ALA A 225 22.72 3.90 19.55
CA ALA A 225 21.47 3.22 19.90
C ALA A 225 21.66 1.82 20.49
N ALA A 226 22.89 1.32 20.61
CA ALA A 226 23.18 -0.02 21.11
C ALA A 226 22.54 -0.26 22.49
N ASN A 227 21.76 -1.34 22.62
CA ASN A 227 21.06 -1.72 23.86
C ASN A 227 20.76 -3.22 23.95
N THR A 228 21.46 -4.07 23.20
CA THR A 228 21.23 -5.53 23.21
C THR A 228 22.47 -6.32 23.63
N PRO A 229 22.97 -6.13 24.88
CA PRO A 229 24.15 -6.87 25.38
C PRO A 229 23.82 -8.27 25.88
N LEU A 230 22.58 -8.72 25.78
CA LEU A 230 22.12 -10.00 26.31
C LEU A 230 21.95 -11.02 25.19
N ARG A 231 22.22 -12.29 25.49
CA ARG A 231 22.13 -13.40 24.55
C ARG A 231 21.54 -14.64 25.22
N PRO A 232 20.62 -15.38 24.57
CA PRO A 232 20.27 -16.72 25.02
C PRO A 232 21.47 -17.68 24.80
N GLU A 233 21.78 -18.50 25.79
CA GLU A 233 22.82 -19.53 25.74
C GLU A 233 22.29 -20.85 26.28
N LEU A 234 22.78 -21.95 25.75
CA LEU A 234 22.54 -23.29 26.29
C LEU A 234 23.69 -23.65 27.24
N ARG A 235 23.41 -23.70 28.55
CA ARG A 235 24.37 -24.14 29.57
C ARG A 235 23.83 -25.35 30.31
N GLN A 236 24.60 -26.44 30.32
CA GLN A 236 24.23 -27.69 30.98
C GLN A 236 22.84 -28.20 30.59
N GLY A 237 22.46 -28.02 29.31
CA GLY A 237 21.15 -28.46 28.78
C GLY A 237 19.99 -27.50 29.11
N LYS A 238 20.22 -26.37 29.76
CA LYS A 238 19.23 -25.32 30.03
C LYS A 238 19.52 -24.06 29.26
N GLN A 239 18.51 -23.47 28.71
CA GLN A 239 18.63 -22.11 28.14
C GLN A 239 18.67 -21.08 29.30
N VAL A 240 19.63 -20.19 29.19
CA VAL A 240 19.85 -19.08 30.11
C VAL A 240 20.05 -17.80 29.32
N VAL A 241 19.83 -16.66 29.94
CA VAL A 241 20.22 -15.37 29.36
C VAL A 241 21.57 -14.97 29.93
N ALA A 242 22.54 -14.77 29.06
CA ALA A 242 23.89 -14.39 29.43
C ALA A 242 24.19 -12.93 29.04
N LEU A 243 24.87 -12.24 29.96
CA LEU A 243 25.45 -10.93 29.66
C LEU A 243 26.68 -11.14 28.75
N THR A 244 26.66 -10.52 27.59
CA THR A 244 27.76 -10.61 26.62
C THR A 244 28.77 -9.44 26.79
N GLY A 245 29.90 -9.56 26.10
CA GLY A 245 30.88 -8.47 25.99
C GLY A 245 30.61 -7.51 24.83
N VAL A 246 29.47 -7.61 24.15
CA VAL A 246 29.11 -6.77 23.00
C VAL A 246 28.02 -5.76 23.38
N ASP A 247 27.92 -4.67 22.61
CA ASP A 247 26.94 -3.62 22.87
C ASP A 247 25.65 -3.85 22.10
N SER A 248 25.75 -4.27 20.83
CA SER A 248 24.58 -4.57 20.01
C SER A 248 24.68 -5.98 19.41
N LEU A 249 24.05 -6.94 20.06
CA LEU A 249 23.98 -8.29 19.53
C LEU A 249 23.09 -8.37 18.28
N ARG A 250 22.01 -7.57 18.24
CA ARG A 250 21.11 -7.44 17.08
C ARG A 250 21.91 -7.24 15.79
N ASN A 251 22.91 -6.35 15.80
CA ASN A 251 23.71 -6.02 14.62
C ASN A 251 24.83 -7.05 14.31
N LEU A 252 24.93 -8.13 15.07
CA LEU A 252 25.86 -9.24 14.85
C LEU A 252 25.18 -10.59 14.58
N THR A 253 23.86 -10.66 14.58
CA THR A 253 23.13 -11.93 14.49
C THR A 253 23.07 -12.52 13.09
N PHE A 254 23.22 -11.73 12.04
CA PHE A 254 23.10 -12.21 10.66
C PHE A 254 24.42 -12.84 10.18
N PRO A 255 24.42 -14.16 9.83
CA PRO A 255 25.64 -14.89 9.50
C PRO A 255 26.23 -14.56 8.12
N TYR A 256 25.46 -13.94 7.23
CA TYR A 256 25.85 -13.70 5.82
C TYR A 256 25.61 -12.25 5.38
N PRO A 257 26.24 -11.24 6.04
CA PRO A 257 25.97 -9.83 5.72
C PRO A 257 26.34 -9.46 4.27
N GLU A 258 27.30 -10.16 3.66
CA GLU A 258 27.73 -9.93 2.28
C GLU A 258 26.66 -10.28 1.25
N ARG A 259 25.67 -11.09 1.61
CA ARG A 259 24.56 -11.46 0.71
C ARG A 259 23.43 -10.48 0.76
N ILE A 260 23.29 -9.75 1.88
CA ILE A 260 22.18 -8.81 2.11
C ILE A 260 22.41 -7.50 1.37
N ASP A 261 23.65 -7.15 1.14
CA ASP A 261 24.11 -5.82 0.85
C ASP A 261 25.20 -5.86 -0.24
N PRO A 262 24.82 -6.13 -1.52
CA PRO A 262 25.79 -6.25 -2.59
C PRO A 262 26.38 -4.91 -3.01
N PRO A 263 27.62 -4.90 -3.53
CA PRO A 263 28.23 -3.70 -4.09
C PRO A 263 27.34 -3.06 -5.18
N GLY A 264 27.26 -1.75 -5.16
CA GLY A 264 26.50 -0.98 -6.14
C GLY A 264 24.99 -0.88 -5.88
N LEU A 265 24.46 -1.49 -4.81
CA LEU A 265 23.04 -1.53 -4.51
C LEU A 265 22.41 -0.12 -4.48
N TYR A 266 23.07 0.84 -3.86
CA TYR A 266 22.62 2.24 -3.78
C TYR A 266 23.34 3.18 -4.75
N ARG A 267 23.78 2.68 -5.91
CA ARG A 267 24.37 3.53 -6.95
C ARG A 267 23.31 4.38 -7.63
N SER A 268 22.21 3.75 -8.01
CA SER A 268 21.05 4.36 -8.62
C SER A 268 19.79 3.55 -8.28
N HIS A 269 18.60 4.12 -8.51
CA HIS A 269 17.36 3.38 -8.31
C HIS A 269 17.21 2.16 -9.25
N PRO A 270 17.54 2.25 -10.54
CA PRO A 270 17.59 1.06 -11.39
C PRO A 270 18.58 -0.02 -10.90
N ASP A 271 19.75 0.38 -10.38
CA ASP A 271 20.69 -0.59 -9.79
C ASP A 271 20.12 -1.24 -8.53
N TYR A 272 19.44 -0.48 -7.68
CA TYR A 272 18.76 -1.00 -6.49
C TYR A 272 17.76 -2.10 -6.86
N LEU A 273 16.90 -1.84 -7.85
CA LEU A 273 15.92 -2.81 -8.33
C LEU A 273 16.57 -4.02 -8.99
N ARG A 274 17.51 -3.79 -9.91
CA ARG A 274 18.19 -4.85 -10.63
C ARG A 274 18.95 -5.79 -9.71
N LEU A 275 19.73 -5.26 -8.76
CA LEU A 275 20.49 -6.07 -7.82
C LEU A 275 19.61 -6.79 -6.83
N SER A 276 18.52 -6.17 -6.38
CA SER A 276 17.50 -6.84 -5.57
C SER A 276 16.96 -8.06 -6.32
N TYR A 277 16.59 -7.90 -7.57
CA TYR A 277 16.10 -8.97 -8.43
C TYR A 277 17.12 -10.10 -8.63
N GLU A 278 18.35 -9.76 -8.94
CA GLU A 278 19.42 -10.75 -9.13
C GLU A 278 19.63 -11.64 -7.91
N LEU A 279 19.51 -11.07 -6.72
CA LEU A 279 19.72 -11.84 -5.49
C LEU A 279 18.62 -12.87 -5.26
N VAL A 280 17.38 -12.55 -5.58
CA VAL A 280 16.30 -13.53 -5.48
C VAL A 280 16.43 -14.61 -6.55
N ARG A 281 16.72 -14.20 -7.77
CA ARG A 281 16.95 -15.14 -8.88
C ARG A 281 18.05 -16.16 -8.56
N GLN A 282 19.05 -15.74 -7.78
CA GLN A 282 20.10 -16.61 -7.26
C GLN A 282 19.70 -17.43 -6.03
N GLY A 283 18.48 -17.28 -5.52
CA GLY A 283 18.02 -17.96 -4.32
C GLY A 283 18.70 -17.50 -3.03
N ILE A 284 19.29 -16.30 -3.03
CA ILE A 284 19.90 -15.71 -1.83
C ILE A 284 18.79 -15.27 -0.88
N ARG A 285 18.96 -15.56 0.41
CA ARG A 285 17.96 -15.33 1.47
C ARG A 285 18.43 -14.27 2.44
N PHE A 286 17.48 -13.54 2.98
CA PHE A 286 17.69 -12.48 3.96
C PHE A 286 16.87 -12.77 5.20
N GLY A 287 17.48 -12.59 6.35
CA GLY A 287 16.81 -12.82 7.61
C GLY A 287 15.94 -11.68 8.09
N ASN A 288 16.05 -10.52 7.48
CA ASN A 288 15.33 -9.36 7.93
C ASN A 288 14.39 -8.86 6.83
N ASN A 289 13.12 -8.71 7.15
CA ASN A 289 12.10 -8.60 6.15
C ASN A 289 10.93 -7.72 6.59
N ASN A 290 10.63 -6.70 5.80
CA ASN A 290 9.40 -5.92 5.94
C ASN A 290 8.70 -5.70 4.62
N TRP A 291 8.90 -6.60 3.68
CA TRP A 291 8.22 -6.41 2.44
C TRP A 291 6.73 -6.72 2.56
N THR A 292 5.93 -5.83 1.99
CA THR A 292 4.49 -5.98 1.89
C THR A 292 4.07 -5.80 0.42
N PRO A 293 2.89 -6.26 0.00
CA PRO A 293 2.34 -5.96 -1.32
C PRO A 293 2.37 -4.48 -1.69
N THR A 294 2.24 -3.62 -0.68
CA THR A 294 2.31 -2.17 -0.84
C THR A 294 3.66 -1.70 -1.36
N ARG A 295 4.77 -2.35 -0.97
CA ARG A 295 6.10 -2.04 -1.48
C ARG A 295 6.30 -2.47 -2.92
N ALA A 296 5.75 -3.62 -3.32
CA ALA A 296 5.79 -4.04 -4.72
C ALA A 296 5.21 -2.97 -5.64
N ARG A 297 4.18 -2.27 -5.18
CA ARG A 297 3.58 -1.17 -5.94
C ARG A 297 4.46 0.07 -6.01
N SER A 298 5.19 0.39 -4.95
CA SER A 298 6.13 1.51 -5.00
C SER A 298 7.28 1.28 -5.99
N PHE A 299 7.51 0.04 -6.38
CA PHE A 299 8.47 -0.34 -7.41
C PHE A 299 7.85 -0.55 -8.80
N ALA A 300 6.54 -0.49 -8.97
CA ALA A 300 5.88 -0.82 -10.23
C ALA A 300 6.41 0.02 -11.40
N GLU A 301 6.45 1.31 -11.27
CA GLU A 301 6.92 2.20 -12.34
C GLU A 301 8.43 2.07 -12.64
N PRO A 302 9.31 2.05 -11.65
CA PRO A 302 10.72 1.75 -11.89
C PRO A 302 10.97 0.31 -12.36
N VAL A 303 10.14 -0.64 -11.94
CA VAL A 303 10.19 -2.03 -12.41
C VAL A 303 9.86 -2.12 -13.90
N GLU A 304 8.90 -1.36 -14.38
CA GLU A 304 8.58 -1.29 -15.82
C GLU A 304 9.79 -0.89 -16.65
N ARG A 305 10.55 0.10 -16.23
CA ARG A 305 11.79 0.50 -16.90
C ARG A 305 12.89 -0.56 -16.80
N LEU A 306 12.97 -1.23 -15.67
CA LEU A 306 13.89 -2.33 -15.49
C LEU A 306 13.54 -3.50 -16.41
N ILE A 307 12.26 -3.81 -16.56
CA ILE A 307 11.77 -4.87 -17.44
C ILE A 307 12.06 -4.56 -18.91
N ALA A 308 11.90 -3.32 -19.34
CA ALA A 308 12.29 -2.91 -20.68
C ALA A 308 13.78 -3.19 -20.98
N THR A 309 14.61 -3.29 -19.95
CA THR A 309 16.04 -3.59 -20.04
C THR A 309 16.42 -5.04 -19.72
N THR A 310 15.58 -5.80 -19.01
CA THR A 310 15.91 -7.16 -18.50
C THR A 310 14.91 -8.26 -18.89
N GLY A 311 13.77 -7.89 -19.53
CA GLY A 311 12.74 -8.84 -19.97
C GLY A 311 11.54 -8.99 -19.03
N GLU A 312 10.51 -9.67 -19.50
CA GLU A 312 9.18 -9.79 -18.88
C GLU A 312 9.13 -10.57 -17.55
N GLU A 313 10.20 -11.25 -17.21
CA GLU A 313 10.26 -12.22 -16.11
C GLU A 313 9.95 -11.58 -14.75
N LEU A 314 10.48 -10.38 -14.49
CA LEU A 314 10.29 -9.68 -13.23
C LEU A 314 8.83 -9.31 -12.97
N HIS A 315 8.13 -8.88 -14.00
CA HIS A 315 6.74 -8.48 -13.90
C HIS A 315 5.82 -9.68 -13.66
N THR A 316 6.03 -10.76 -14.39
CA THR A 316 5.33 -12.02 -14.17
C THR A 316 5.53 -12.50 -12.74
N ILE A 317 6.74 -12.34 -12.22
CA ILE A 317 7.09 -12.61 -10.85
C ILE A 317 6.26 -11.74 -9.89
N PHE A 318 6.24 -10.43 -10.06
CA PHE A 318 5.50 -9.53 -9.18
C PHE A 318 3.97 -9.69 -9.28
N GLN A 319 3.44 -9.95 -10.44
CA GLN A 319 1.99 -10.11 -10.61
C GLN A 319 1.47 -11.50 -10.22
N ASN A 320 2.13 -12.56 -10.66
CA ASN A 320 1.64 -13.93 -10.38
C ASN A 320 2.09 -14.41 -9.00
N GLY A 321 3.19 -13.88 -8.51
CA GLY A 321 3.82 -14.35 -7.31
C GLY A 321 3.10 -14.00 -6.02
N LEU A 322 2.46 -12.83 -5.95
CA LEU A 322 1.97 -12.31 -4.68
C LEU A 322 0.60 -12.83 -4.27
N TYR A 323 -0.21 -13.29 -5.21
CA TYR A 323 -1.65 -13.35 -4.97
C TYR A 323 -2.36 -14.61 -5.47
N GLY A 324 -1.76 -15.42 -6.33
CA GLY A 324 -2.60 -16.29 -7.14
C GLY A 324 -2.51 -17.78 -6.88
N SER A 325 -1.38 -18.33 -6.49
CA SER A 325 -1.22 -19.78 -6.49
C SER A 325 -1.06 -20.40 -5.12
N GLN A 326 -1.80 -21.46 -4.88
CA GLN A 326 -1.61 -22.34 -3.73
C GLN A 326 -0.69 -23.53 -4.04
N ASP A 327 -0.12 -23.58 -5.25
CA ASP A 327 0.84 -24.59 -5.62
C ASP A 327 2.16 -24.38 -4.83
N SER A 328 2.71 -25.47 -4.36
CA SER A 328 3.95 -25.46 -3.57
C SER A 328 5.12 -24.84 -4.33
N ALA A 329 5.25 -25.11 -5.63
CA ALA A 329 6.31 -24.57 -6.45
C ALA A 329 6.13 -23.06 -6.68
N ASP A 330 4.90 -22.59 -6.84
CA ASP A 330 4.58 -21.18 -6.96
C ASP A 330 4.75 -20.44 -5.63
N LEU A 331 4.39 -21.07 -4.51
CA LEU A 331 4.64 -20.50 -3.19
C LEU A 331 6.14 -20.40 -2.88
N ASP A 332 6.93 -21.34 -3.35
CA ASP A 332 8.38 -21.28 -3.20
C ASP A 332 8.99 -20.19 -4.06
N ARG A 333 8.52 -20.05 -5.29
CA ARG A 333 8.91 -18.94 -6.16
C ARG A 333 8.51 -17.60 -5.52
N LEU A 334 7.28 -17.49 -5.05
CA LEU A 334 6.74 -16.31 -4.39
C LEU A 334 7.53 -15.93 -3.15
N ALA A 335 7.95 -16.89 -2.35
CA ALA A 335 8.79 -16.61 -1.20
C ALA A 335 10.18 -16.08 -1.61
N HIS A 336 10.76 -16.57 -2.71
CA HIS A 336 11.97 -15.98 -3.28
C HIS A 336 11.77 -14.54 -3.73
N GLU A 337 10.65 -14.23 -4.34
CA GLU A 337 10.30 -12.87 -4.76
C GLU A 337 10.12 -11.92 -3.58
N ILE A 338 9.47 -12.39 -2.52
CA ILE A 338 9.39 -11.67 -1.25
C ILE A 338 10.81 -11.43 -0.70
N GLU A 339 11.72 -12.40 -0.82
CA GLU A 339 13.11 -12.25 -0.44
C GLU A 339 13.84 -11.14 -1.19
N ILE A 340 13.52 -10.90 -2.46
CA ILE A 340 14.08 -9.76 -3.23
C ILE A 340 13.65 -8.43 -2.65
N GLN A 341 12.36 -8.29 -2.40
CA GLN A 341 11.80 -7.08 -1.82
C GLN A 341 12.34 -6.83 -0.41
N ASN A 342 12.77 -7.89 0.22
CA ASN A 342 13.40 -7.91 1.52
C ASN A 342 14.90 -8.05 1.46
N LEU A 343 15.49 -7.63 0.36
CA LEU A 343 16.90 -7.36 0.32
C LEU A 343 17.19 -6.23 1.29
N LEU A 344 17.10 -6.58 2.55
CA LEU A 344 17.26 -5.66 3.63
C LEU A 344 18.73 -5.54 3.91
N THR A 345 19.16 -4.45 3.49
CA THR A 345 20.27 -3.82 4.13
C THR A 345 19.75 -3.22 5.44
N ARG A 346 20.61 -2.65 6.21
CA ARG A 346 20.23 -1.92 7.42
C ARG A 346 19.52 -0.60 7.11
N ILE A 347 19.47 -0.22 5.84
CA ILE A 347 18.79 0.94 5.31
C ILE A 347 17.96 0.47 4.11
N ASP A 348 16.68 0.72 4.15
CA ASP A 348 15.71 0.36 3.12
C ASP A 348 15.06 1.62 2.52
N ILE A 349 14.50 1.53 1.32
CA ILE A 349 13.89 2.64 0.58
C ILE A 349 12.46 2.26 0.19
N PRO A 350 11.54 2.12 1.13
CA PRO A 350 10.15 1.89 0.81
C PRO A 350 9.44 3.20 0.49
N MET A 351 8.60 3.23 -0.52
CA MET A 351 7.56 4.23 -0.75
C MET A 351 7.94 5.69 -0.43
N ALA A 352 8.95 6.24 -1.13
CA ALA A 352 9.39 7.64 -0.93
C ALA A 352 9.85 7.98 0.49
N ARG A 353 10.47 7.03 1.16
CA ARG A 353 11.13 7.18 2.45
C ARG A 353 12.37 6.30 2.52
N VAL A 354 13.23 6.59 3.48
CA VAL A 354 14.33 5.71 3.88
C VAL A 354 14.00 5.11 5.23
N GLU A 355 14.10 3.78 5.34
CA GLU A 355 13.97 3.06 6.60
C GLU A 355 15.33 2.60 7.09
N ILE A 356 15.68 2.96 8.33
CA ILE A 356 16.95 2.60 8.96
C ILE A 356 16.67 1.64 10.10
N ARG A 357 17.21 0.42 10.00
CA ARG A 357 16.93 -0.71 10.89
C ARG A 357 18.05 -1.03 11.87
N THR A 358 18.97 -0.10 12.09
CA THR A 358 20.18 -0.34 12.90
C THR A 358 19.96 -0.26 14.40
N ASP A 359 18.92 0.43 14.87
CA ASP A 359 18.76 0.73 16.29
C ASP A 359 18.23 -0.47 17.06
N ASP A 360 18.80 -0.68 18.22
CA ASP A 360 18.27 -1.62 19.19
C ASP A 360 17.04 -1.01 19.88
N GLY A 361 16.07 -1.83 20.25
CA GLY A 361 14.91 -1.38 21.02
C GLY A 361 15.22 -1.11 22.49
N GLY A 362 14.36 -0.33 23.16
CA GLY A 362 14.37 -0.13 24.62
C GLY A 362 15.35 0.92 25.16
N ALA A 363 15.92 1.75 24.30
CA ALA A 363 16.74 2.88 24.74
C ALA A 363 15.91 3.91 25.56
N PRO A 364 16.55 4.78 26.36
CA PRO A 364 15.89 5.93 26.96
C PRO A 364 15.26 6.84 25.88
N MET A 365 14.13 7.46 26.21
CA MET A 365 13.36 8.27 25.27
C MET A 365 14.19 9.41 24.66
N GLU A 366 15.04 10.06 25.43
CA GLU A 366 15.89 11.15 24.97
C GLU A 366 16.93 10.67 23.95
N VAL A 367 17.40 9.43 24.10
CA VAL A 367 18.35 8.80 23.17
C VAL A 367 17.65 8.43 21.87
N ASP A 368 16.43 7.90 21.93
CA ASP A 368 15.63 7.62 20.74
C ASP A 368 15.31 8.90 19.94
N ILE A 369 14.93 9.98 20.64
CA ILE A 369 14.71 11.30 20.02
C ILE A 369 15.98 11.79 19.34
N ALA A 370 17.12 11.69 20.02
CA ALA A 370 18.40 12.18 19.51
C ALA A 370 18.84 11.37 18.28
N ASN A 371 18.71 10.03 18.31
CA ASN A 371 19.04 9.18 17.19
C ASN A 371 18.14 9.40 15.97
N LEU A 372 16.84 9.59 16.18
CA LEU A 372 15.90 9.89 15.11
C LEU A 372 16.19 11.26 14.47
N ALA A 373 16.42 12.30 15.31
CA ALA A 373 16.79 13.64 14.86
C ALA A 373 18.13 13.65 14.11
N PHE A 374 19.10 12.89 14.56
CA PHE A 374 20.41 12.77 13.92
C PHE A 374 20.32 12.18 12.51
N LYS A 375 19.54 11.11 12.34
CA LYS A 375 19.30 10.48 11.05
C LYS A 375 18.49 11.39 10.11
N GLU A 376 17.47 12.09 10.63
CA GLU A 376 16.70 13.11 9.89
C GLU A 376 17.65 14.19 9.35
N LEU A 377 18.51 14.74 10.19
CA LEU A 377 19.46 15.78 9.81
C LEU A 377 20.47 15.30 8.76
N LEU A 378 20.96 14.07 8.88
CA LEU A 378 21.89 13.52 7.89
C LEU A 378 21.20 13.30 6.54
N LEU A 379 19.93 12.88 6.51
CA LEU A 379 19.16 12.78 5.28
C LEU A 379 18.97 14.17 4.65
N ILE A 380 18.55 15.15 5.44
CA ILE A 380 18.38 16.54 4.97
C ILE A 380 19.72 17.12 4.47
N ALA A 381 20.80 16.90 5.21
CA ALA A 381 22.13 17.37 4.83
C ALA A 381 22.61 16.74 3.52
N SER A 382 22.37 15.44 3.32
CA SER A 382 22.74 14.72 2.09
C SER A 382 21.94 15.19 0.89
N TYR A 383 20.70 15.54 1.07
CA TYR A 383 19.86 16.11 0.02
C TYR A 383 20.34 17.50 -0.39
N ALA A 384 20.62 18.34 0.58
CA ALA A 384 21.02 19.73 0.35
C ALA A 384 22.50 19.91 -0.04
N ASP A 385 23.32 18.89 0.14
CA ASP A 385 24.72 18.84 -0.28
C ASP A 385 25.02 17.47 -0.93
N PRO A 386 24.71 17.30 -2.23
CA PRO A 386 24.98 16.04 -2.93
C PRO A 386 26.45 15.58 -2.86
N ALA A 387 27.40 16.51 -2.67
CA ALA A 387 28.82 16.17 -2.52
C ALA A 387 29.11 15.32 -1.28
N MET A 388 28.24 15.34 -0.25
CA MET A 388 28.38 14.47 0.93
C MET A 388 28.46 12.98 0.59
N GLY A 389 27.80 12.55 -0.50
CA GLY A 389 27.77 11.17 -0.91
C GLY A 389 28.77 10.77 -1.99
N GLU A 390 29.47 11.71 -2.59
CA GLU A 390 30.33 11.44 -3.77
C GLU A 390 31.53 10.55 -3.43
N SER A 391 32.10 10.70 -2.25
CA SER A 391 33.26 9.89 -1.80
C SER A 391 32.92 8.50 -1.29
N PHE A 392 31.63 8.17 -1.18
CA PHE A 392 31.12 6.84 -0.81
C PHE A 392 30.30 6.27 -1.96
N THR A 393 30.94 5.52 -2.82
CA THR A 393 30.36 5.05 -4.10
C THR A 393 29.60 3.75 -3.97
N TYR A 394 29.57 3.15 -2.78
CA TYR A 394 28.97 1.84 -2.52
C TYR A 394 29.59 0.70 -3.36
N ASP A 395 30.87 0.84 -3.68
CA ASP A 395 31.65 -0.25 -4.31
C ASP A 395 32.00 -1.33 -3.29
N ALA A 396 32.64 -2.40 -3.74
CA ALA A 396 33.04 -3.52 -2.89
C ALA A 396 33.97 -3.10 -1.72
N LYS A 397 34.82 -2.10 -1.94
CA LYS A 397 35.76 -1.60 -0.93
C LYS A 397 35.05 -0.78 0.14
N ASP A 398 34.19 0.14 -0.28
CA ASP A 398 33.39 0.96 0.61
C ASP A 398 32.49 0.11 1.48
N LEU A 399 31.83 -0.87 0.86
CA LEU A 399 30.91 -1.76 1.54
C LEU A 399 31.63 -2.67 2.54
N ALA A 400 32.78 -3.24 2.16
CA ALA A 400 33.60 -4.02 3.09
C ALA A 400 34.07 -3.19 4.29
N ARG A 401 34.42 -1.92 4.07
CA ARG A 401 34.74 -0.97 5.12
C ARG A 401 33.56 -0.69 6.04
N ALA A 402 32.38 -0.40 5.46
CA ALA A 402 31.15 -0.15 6.23
C ALA A 402 30.81 -1.34 7.13
N ARG A 403 30.85 -2.57 6.61
CA ARG A 403 30.59 -3.81 7.37
C ARG A 403 31.58 -4.01 8.52
N ARG A 404 32.89 -3.73 8.30
CA ARG A 404 33.88 -3.81 9.39
C ARG A 404 33.61 -2.75 10.47
N ASN A 405 33.23 -1.55 10.07
CA ASN A 405 32.89 -0.46 10.99
C ASN A 405 31.64 -0.79 11.81
N GLU A 406 30.60 -1.32 11.20
CA GLU A 406 29.38 -1.75 11.87
C GLU A 406 29.64 -2.88 12.86
N ALA A 407 30.39 -3.89 12.45
CA ALA A 407 30.75 -4.98 13.34
C ALA A 407 31.63 -4.48 14.51
N ALA A 408 32.51 -3.51 14.29
CA ALA A 408 33.29 -2.89 15.36
C ALA A 408 32.40 -2.09 16.31
N ALA A 409 31.47 -1.30 15.79
CA ALA A 409 30.50 -0.54 16.56
C ALA A 409 29.57 -1.45 17.38
N ALA A 410 29.04 -2.51 16.75
CA ALA A 410 28.20 -3.48 17.45
C ALA A 410 28.92 -4.22 18.60
N ARG A 411 30.21 -4.53 18.43
CA ARG A 411 30.99 -5.21 19.47
C ARG A 411 31.42 -4.29 20.59
N ARG A 412 31.82 -3.06 20.31
CA ARG A 412 32.50 -2.17 21.25
C ARG A 412 31.82 -0.83 21.47
N GLY A 413 30.65 -0.64 20.83
CA GLY A 413 29.93 0.62 20.92
C GLY A 413 30.79 1.82 20.57
N LEU A 414 30.66 2.86 21.36
CA LEU A 414 31.41 4.11 21.23
C LEU A 414 32.91 3.98 21.45
N GLU A 415 33.39 2.90 22.06
CA GLU A 415 34.84 2.63 22.30
C GLU A 415 35.51 1.97 21.05
N ALA A 416 34.76 1.78 19.97
CA ALA A 416 35.30 1.24 18.74
C ALA A 416 36.25 2.21 18.04
N THR A 417 37.23 1.66 17.33
CA THR A 417 38.02 2.39 16.33
C THR A 417 37.65 1.88 14.95
N ILE A 418 37.20 2.76 14.07
CA ILE A 418 36.69 2.44 12.73
C ILE A 418 37.63 2.96 11.64
N GLU A 419 37.45 2.48 10.42
CA GLU A 419 38.01 3.10 9.22
C GLU A 419 37.12 4.27 8.82
N HIS A 420 37.68 5.46 8.65
CA HIS A 420 36.88 6.64 8.29
C HIS A 420 36.14 6.39 6.96
N PRO A 421 34.81 6.60 6.91
CA PRO A 421 34.01 6.27 5.70
C PRO A 421 34.47 7.01 4.45
N PHE A 422 34.96 8.24 4.62
CA PHE A 422 35.27 9.15 3.52
C PHE A 422 36.77 9.45 3.38
N ALA A 423 37.63 8.86 4.20
CA ALA A 423 39.08 9.13 4.16
C ALA A 423 39.88 7.86 4.46
N SER A 424 41.13 7.84 4.00
CA SER A 424 42.06 6.71 4.26
C SER A 424 42.72 6.83 5.63
N ALA A 425 41.94 6.81 6.70
CA ALA A 425 42.40 6.92 8.07
C ALA A 425 41.57 6.06 9.03
N ARG A 426 42.15 5.70 10.17
CA ARG A 426 41.39 5.11 11.29
C ARG A 426 41.07 6.22 12.30
N VAL A 427 39.86 6.14 12.85
CA VAL A 427 39.36 7.17 13.80
C VAL A 427 38.63 6.48 14.95
N PRO A 428 38.83 6.92 16.21
CA PRO A 428 37.95 6.55 17.32
C PRO A 428 36.51 6.96 17.02
N LEU A 429 35.54 6.08 17.30
CA LEU A 429 34.17 6.33 16.94
C LEU A 429 33.56 7.54 17.61
N ARG A 430 33.91 7.81 18.89
CA ARG A 430 33.52 9.05 19.60
C ARG A 430 34.02 10.32 18.90
N ARG A 431 35.26 10.27 18.37
CA ARG A 431 35.80 11.40 17.62
C ARG A 431 35.04 11.60 16.30
N PHE A 432 34.71 10.54 15.63
CA PHE A 432 33.92 10.58 14.38
C PHE A 432 32.50 11.10 14.64
N LEU A 433 31.89 10.69 15.75
CA LEU A 433 30.58 11.22 16.19
C LEU A 433 30.67 12.74 16.44
N ARG A 434 31.65 13.18 17.23
CA ARG A 434 31.85 14.61 17.53
C ARG A 434 32.02 15.40 16.22
N GLN A 435 32.88 14.93 15.33
CA GLN A 435 33.12 15.60 14.05
C GLN A 435 31.86 15.69 13.22
N THR A 436 31.08 14.61 13.13
CA THR A 436 29.82 14.60 12.38
C THR A 436 28.79 15.56 12.98
N LEU A 437 28.69 15.62 14.32
CA LEU A 437 27.79 16.57 15.00
C LEU A 437 28.21 18.03 14.75
N GLU A 438 29.50 18.32 14.83
CA GLU A 438 30.05 19.66 14.52
C GLU A 438 29.78 20.02 13.05
N ASP A 439 29.98 19.08 12.12
CA ASP A 439 29.77 19.30 10.69
C ASP A 439 28.31 19.65 10.34
N ILE A 440 27.32 19.03 10.99
CA ILE A 440 25.91 19.31 10.76
C ILE A 440 25.30 20.36 11.67
N ARG A 441 26.07 20.84 12.66
CA ARG A 441 25.58 21.80 13.67
C ARG A 441 24.90 23.03 13.09
N PRO A 442 25.47 23.73 12.07
CA PRO A 442 24.84 24.93 11.51
C PRO A 442 23.44 24.63 10.94
N LEU A 443 23.26 23.48 10.30
CA LEU A 443 21.97 23.04 9.78
C LEU A 443 21.02 22.68 10.93
N ALA A 444 21.51 21.96 11.93
CA ALA A 444 20.73 21.55 13.09
C ALA A 444 20.24 22.77 13.92
N GLU A 445 21.07 23.79 14.09
CA GLU A 445 20.71 25.06 14.76
C GLU A 445 19.65 25.80 13.93
N ALA A 446 19.84 25.94 12.61
CA ALA A 446 18.92 26.63 11.73
C ALA A 446 17.54 25.94 11.66
N LEU A 447 17.47 24.62 11.76
CA LEU A 447 16.24 23.83 11.82
C LEU A 447 15.66 23.68 13.23
N GLY A 448 16.31 24.24 14.27
CA GLY A 448 15.88 24.11 15.67
C GLY A 448 16.01 22.68 16.23
N ARG A 449 16.87 21.85 15.63
CA ARG A 449 17.09 20.44 16.03
C ARG A 449 18.27 20.24 16.96
N TRP A 450 19.18 21.21 17.08
CA TRP A 450 20.40 21.07 17.86
C TRP A 450 20.18 20.64 19.32
N PRO A 451 19.20 21.20 20.07
CA PRO A 451 18.96 20.78 21.46
C PRO A 451 18.57 19.30 21.59
N LEU A 452 17.99 18.69 20.54
CA LEU A 452 17.61 17.27 20.56
C LEU A 452 18.81 16.34 20.50
N LEU A 453 19.96 16.83 20.03
CA LEU A 453 21.20 16.05 19.90
C LEU A 453 22.06 16.03 21.16
N GLU A 454 21.61 16.64 22.25
CA GLU A 454 22.37 16.72 23.51
C GLU A 454 22.85 15.35 24.02
N PRO A 455 22.01 14.25 24.02
CA PRO A 455 22.48 12.92 24.42
C PRO A 455 23.65 12.42 23.56
N LEU A 456 23.65 12.68 22.26
CA LEU A 456 24.73 12.27 21.37
C LEU A 456 25.98 13.11 21.57
N SER A 457 25.84 14.41 21.87
CA SER A 457 26.96 15.27 22.22
C SER A 457 27.64 14.78 23.50
N GLN A 458 26.85 14.44 24.52
CA GLN A 458 27.39 13.85 25.76
C GLN A 458 28.10 12.51 25.51
N MET A 459 27.54 11.65 24.62
CA MET A 459 28.18 10.40 24.20
C MET A 459 29.49 10.66 23.45
N ALA A 460 29.58 11.69 22.63
CA ALA A 460 30.82 12.10 21.97
C ALA A 460 31.87 12.57 22.98
N ASP A 461 31.44 13.16 24.10
CA ASP A 461 32.28 13.69 25.16
C ASP A 461 32.60 12.67 26.27
N GLY A 462 32.15 11.45 26.15
CA GLY A 462 32.55 10.36 27.06
C GLY A 462 31.40 9.66 27.79
N ALA A 463 30.16 10.15 27.70
CA ALA A 463 29.04 9.45 28.32
C ALA A 463 28.86 8.03 27.68
N PRO A 464 28.39 7.07 28.46
CA PRO A 464 28.15 5.71 27.93
C PRO A 464 26.89 5.66 27.05
N ASN A 465 26.85 4.71 26.11
CA ASN A 465 25.64 4.36 25.39
C ASN A 465 24.70 3.49 26.28
N PRO A 466 23.42 3.26 25.85
CA PRO A 466 22.47 2.47 26.65
C PRO A 466 22.96 1.07 27.00
N ALA A 467 23.60 0.36 26.07
CA ALA A 467 24.14 -0.98 26.33
C ALA A 467 25.20 -0.99 27.43
N SER A 468 26.09 0.02 27.44
CA SER A 468 27.12 0.17 28.47
C SER A 468 26.51 0.45 29.83
N VAL A 469 25.47 1.28 29.90
CA VAL A 469 24.71 1.54 31.13
C VAL A 469 24.05 0.26 31.64
N LEU A 470 23.36 -0.46 30.78
CA LEU A 470 22.69 -1.73 31.09
C LEU A 470 23.70 -2.77 31.56
N ARG A 471 24.83 -2.95 30.88
CA ARG A 471 25.89 -3.88 31.30
C ARG A 471 26.47 -3.52 32.69
N GLN A 472 26.73 -2.25 32.94
CA GLN A 472 27.24 -1.81 34.26
C GLN A 472 26.23 -2.08 35.36
N ARG A 473 24.97 -1.90 35.09
CA ARG A 473 23.88 -2.18 36.03
C ARG A 473 23.79 -3.68 36.31
N ILE A 474 23.74 -4.53 35.28
CA ILE A 474 23.70 -5.97 35.43
C ILE A 474 24.94 -6.45 36.21
N ARG A 475 26.14 -5.97 35.87
CA ARG A 475 27.39 -6.33 36.57
C ARG A 475 27.40 -6.02 38.08
N ARG A 476 26.72 -4.96 38.49
CA ARG A 476 26.56 -4.65 39.91
C ARG A 476 25.76 -5.70 40.67
N GLU A 477 24.79 -6.29 40.01
CA GLU A 477 23.89 -7.28 40.60
C GLU A 477 24.46 -8.71 40.56
N ILE A 478 25.09 -9.11 39.45
CA ILE A 478 25.57 -10.48 39.26
C ILE A 478 27.08 -10.66 39.48
N GLY A 479 27.84 -9.60 39.67
CA GLY A 479 29.29 -9.64 39.84
C GLY A 479 29.99 -10.18 38.57
N ASP A 480 30.87 -11.19 38.77
CA ASP A 480 31.63 -11.82 37.71
C ASP A 480 30.84 -12.93 36.96
N ASP A 481 29.66 -13.30 37.45
CA ASP A 481 28.79 -14.24 36.71
C ASP A 481 28.38 -13.62 35.38
N SER A 482 28.04 -14.46 34.45
CA SER A 482 27.53 -14.05 33.16
C SER A 482 26.06 -14.38 32.99
N ILE A 483 25.46 -15.19 33.84
CA ILE A 483 24.06 -15.56 33.81
C ILE A 483 23.23 -14.48 34.49
N VAL A 484 22.23 -13.95 33.79
CA VAL A 484 21.30 -12.95 34.30
C VAL A 484 20.11 -13.66 34.94
N PRO A 485 19.84 -13.45 36.25
CA PRO A 485 18.71 -14.05 36.93
C PRO A 485 17.37 -13.59 36.33
N VAL A 486 16.37 -14.49 36.30
CA VAL A 486 15.01 -14.17 35.82
C VAL A 486 14.40 -13.01 36.60
N ASP A 487 14.62 -12.99 37.92
CA ASP A 487 14.12 -11.92 38.78
C ASP A 487 14.65 -10.54 38.41
N LEU A 488 15.91 -10.47 37.98
CA LEU A 488 16.51 -9.23 37.51
C LEU A 488 15.90 -8.76 36.17
N LEU A 489 15.59 -9.71 35.28
CA LEU A 489 14.90 -9.37 34.02
C LEU A 489 13.48 -8.89 34.27
N ARG A 490 12.76 -9.54 35.21
CA ARG A 490 11.43 -9.08 35.65
C ARG A 490 11.48 -7.66 36.22
N GLN A 491 12.47 -7.39 37.07
CA GLN A 491 12.66 -6.07 37.65
C GLN A 491 12.84 -5.00 36.55
N PHE A 492 13.62 -5.29 35.50
CA PHE A 492 13.79 -4.34 34.40
C PHE A 492 12.47 -4.09 33.64
N ALA A 493 11.69 -5.13 33.41
CA ALA A 493 10.38 -4.99 32.76
C ALA A 493 9.41 -4.18 33.62
N GLU A 494 9.37 -4.41 34.94
CA GLU A 494 8.50 -3.69 35.88
C GLU A 494 8.91 -2.21 36.04
N GLU A 495 10.19 -1.92 36.05
CA GLU A 495 10.70 -0.56 36.09
C GLU A 495 10.36 0.20 34.79
N ARG A 496 10.45 -0.48 33.64
CA ARG A 496 10.03 0.10 32.36
C ARG A 496 8.54 0.41 32.37
N GLU A 497 7.71 -0.52 32.85
CA GLU A 497 6.27 -0.34 32.98
C GLU A 497 5.92 0.84 33.90
N ALA A 498 6.60 0.95 35.04
CA ALA A 498 6.40 2.06 35.97
C ALA A 498 6.81 3.41 35.37
N LEU A 499 7.93 3.44 34.63
CA LEU A 499 8.39 4.63 33.90
C LEU A 499 7.34 5.07 32.88
N VAL A 500 6.91 4.15 32.00
CA VAL A 500 5.90 4.45 30.97
C VAL A 500 4.59 4.94 31.59
N ALA A 501 4.12 4.28 32.64
CA ALA A 501 2.90 4.69 33.35
C ALA A 501 3.00 6.11 33.94
N GLY A 502 4.17 6.47 34.46
CA GLY A 502 4.45 7.81 34.99
C GLY A 502 4.48 8.91 33.90
N GLU A 503 4.95 8.57 32.71
CA GLU A 503 5.14 9.52 31.61
C GLU A 503 3.87 9.79 30.80
N VAL A 504 2.92 8.85 30.73
CA VAL A 504 1.79 8.85 29.78
C VAL A 504 1.01 10.18 29.74
N SER A 505 0.64 10.72 30.90
CA SER A 505 -0.16 11.96 30.96
C SER A 505 0.62 13.16 30.44
N GLN A 506 1.90 13.24 30.76
CA GLN A 506 2.77 14.32 30.31
C GLN A 506 3.04 14.21 28.82
N LEU A 507 3.35 13.01 28.33
CA LEU A 507 3.58 12.74 26.91
C LEU A 507 2.34 13.06 26.06
N ALA A 508 1.15 12.70 26.52
CA ALA A 508 -0.09 13.02 25.84
C ALA A 508 -0.31 14.54 25.74
N ALA A 509 0.02 15.28 26.82
CA ALA A 509 -0.09 16.73 26.83
C ALA A 509 0.95 17.39 25.89
N ASP A 510 2.17 16.88 25.87
CA ASP A 510 3.25 17.41 25.03
C ASP A 510 3.04 17.09 23.56
N LEU A 511 2.54 15.90 23.24
CA LEU A 511 2.16 15.52 21.89
C LEU A 511 1.00 16.40 21.37
N LYS A 512 0.04 16.76 22.24
CA LYS A 512 -1.01 17.72 21.93
C LYS A 512 -0.47 19.09 21.52
N LYS A 513 0.54 19.58 22.21
CA LYS A 513 1.20 20.86 21.87
C LYS A 513 1.89 20.79 20.50
N LEU A 514 2.45 19.63 20.14
CA LEU A 514 3.17 19.45 18.88
C LEU A 514 2.25 19.32 17.67
N ASN A 515 1.11 18.66 17.81
CA ASN A 515 0.26 18.25 16.69
C ASN A 515 -1.26 18.51 16.88
N GLY A 516 -1.65 19.32 17.86
CA GLY A 516 -3.07 19.60 18.12
C GLY A 516 -3.78 18.52 18.97
N ASP A 517 -5.08 18.42 18.90
CA ASP A 517 -5.88 17.68 19.87
C ASP A 517 -5.74 16.16 19.80
N ILE A 518 -5.20 15.55 20.85
CA ILE A 518 -5.00 14.10 21.00
C ILE A 518 -6.13 13.35 21.75
N PRO A 519 -7.24 13.89 22.22
CA PRO A 519 -8.28 13.01 22.78
C PRO A 519 -8.71 11.93 21.79
N LYS A 520 -8.15 11.95 20.60
CA LYS A 520 -8.42 11.06 19.50
C LYS A 520 -7.09 10.52 18.93
N LEU A 521 -6.26 9.89 19.78
CA LEU A 521 -5.25 8.96 19.29
C LEU A 521 -5.87 8.03 18.21
N GLN A 522 -7.12 7.64 18.41
CA GLN A 522 -7.98 7.00 17.43
C GLN A 522 -8.06 7.73 16.08
N GLY A 523 -8.40 9.02 16.07
CA GLY A 523 -8.45 9.81 14.83
C GLY A 523 -7.07 10.02 14.20
N LEU A 524 -6.04 10.14 15.03
CA LEU A 524 -4.65 10.27 14.59
C LEU A 524 -4.13 8.99 13.94
N LEU A 525 -4.48 7.84 14.51
CA LEU A 525 -4.03 6.53 14.05
C LEU A 525 -4.77 6.07 12.78
N TRP A 526 -6.02 6.42 12.61
CA TRP A 526 -6.77 6.18 11.37
C TRP A 526 -6.20 6.97 10.19
N ARG A 527 -5.82 8.21 10.43
CA ARG A 527 -5.34 9.10 9.37
C ARG A 527 -3.98 8.70 8.81
N ALA A 528 -3.12 8.07 9.57
CA ALA A 528 -1.82 7.62 9.07
C ALA A 528 -1.93 6.54 7.97
N ARG A 529 -3.00 5.73 7.96
CA ARG A 529 -3.30 4.79 6.88
C ARG A 529 -3.69 5.52 5.58
N ASP A 530 -4.44 6.62 5.72
CA ASP A 530 -4.88 7.42 4.59
C ASP A 530 -3.72 8.26 4.01
N GLU A 531 -2.78 8.66 4.86
CA GLU A 531 -1.65 9.52 4.51
C GLU A 531 -0.58 8.83 3.67
N ALA A 532 -0.30 7.58 3.93
CA ALA A 532 0.63 6.79 3.11
C ALA A 532 0.14 6.64 1.65
N ARG A 533 -1.10 7.03 1.36
CA ARG A 533 -1.76 6.91 0.06
C ARG A 533 -1.96 8.24 -0.67
N ARG A 534 -1.67 9.39 -0.02
CA ARG A 534 -1.87 10.71 -0.61
C ARG A 534 -0.69 11.09 -1.49
N ASP A 535 -0.96 11.38 -2.75
CA ASP A 535 0.01 12.00 -3.65
C ASP A 535 -0.14 13.54 -3.59
N PRO A 536 0.85 14.29 -3.09
CA PRO A 536 0.77 15.75 -3.03
C PRO A 536 0.83 16.44 -4.39
N GLN A 537 1.05 15.69 -5.47
CA GLN A 537 1.05 16.24 -6.82
C GLN A 537 -0.34 16.33 -7.45
N VAL A 538 -1.34 15.68 -6.87
CA VAL A 538 -2.71 15.91 -7.29
C VAL A 538 -3.06 17.36 -6.91
N PRO A 539 -3.27 18.25 -7.86
CA PRO A 539 -3.40 19.67 -7.58
C PRO A 539 -4.60 19.89 -6.66
N ILE A 540 -4.38 20.59 -5.56
CA ILE A 540 -5.45 21.04 -4.64
C ILE A 540 -6.26 22.20 -5.28
N ARG A 541 -6.45 22.17 -6.57
CA ARG A 541 -7.29 23.15 -7.27
C ARG A 541 -8.77 23.07 -6.88
N PHE A 542 -9.19 21.94 -6.28
CA PHE A 542 -10.58 21.78 -5.83
C PHE A 542 -10.99 22.65 -4.67
N ARG A 543 -10.07 23.16 -3.84
CA ARG A 543 -10.45 24.07 -2.75
C ARG A 543 -10.90 25.44 -3.24
N ALA A 544 -10.33 25.94 -4.34
CA ALA A 544 -10.68 27.25 -4.86
C ALA A 544 -11.98 27.25 -5.67
N SER A 545 -12.32 26.16 -6.37
CA SER A 545 -13.55 26.06 -7.15
C SER A 545 -14.79 25.70 -6.32
N LEU A 546 -14.60 25.07 -5.16
CA LEU A 546 -15.70 24.61 -4.32
C LEU A 546 -16.43 25.74 -3.55
N ASP A 547 -15.76 26.85 -3.28
CA ASP A 547 -16.34 27.94 -2.46
C ASP A 547 -17.12 28.98 -3.28
N GLY A 548 -17.05 28.92 -4.62
CA GLY A 548 -17.56 29.99 -5.49
C GLY A 548 -18.88 29.74 -6.24
N ILE A 549 -19.48 28.54 -6.19
CA ILE A 549 -20.48 28.14 -7.20
C ILE A 549 -21.89 27.82 -6.61
N PHE A 550 -22.15 28.05 -5.34
CA PHE A 550 -23.43 27.66 -4.74
C PHE A 550 -24.42 28.83 -4.55
N SER A 551 -25.12 29.18 -5.62
CA SER A 551 -26.35 29.94 -5.51
C SER A 551 -27.39 29.39 -6.50
N GLY A 552 -28.27 28.48 -6.06
CA GLY A 552 -29.44 28.09 -6.82
C GLY A 552 -29.69 26.58 -6.91
N GLU A 553 -30.91 26.14 -6.67
CA GLU A 553 -31.34 24.72 -6.68
C GLU A 553 -31.17 24.00 -8.03
N HIS A 554 -30.75 24.68 -9.09
CA HIS A 554 -30.65 24.15 -10.45
C HIS A 554 -29.40 24.63 -11.20
N ALA A 555 -28.30 24.89 -10.49
CA ALA A 555 -27.04 25.26 -11.17
C ALA A 555 -26.61 24.18 -12.15
N ASP A 556 -26.20 24.57 -13.35
CA ASP A 556 -25.58 23.67 -14.32
C ASP A 556 -24.23 23.20 -13.80
N LYS A 557 -24.11 21.89 -13.55
CA LYS A 557 -22.92 21.25 -13.00
C LYS A 557 -21.94 20.75 -14.08
N THR A 558 -22.27 20.99 -15.34
CA THR A 558 -21.45 20.50 -16.47
C THR A 558 -20.01 20.96 -16.37
N ALA A 559 -19.79 22.25 -16.08
CA ALA A 559 -18.41 22.79 -15.99
C ALA A 559 -17.62 22.15 -14.86
N GLU A 560 -18.21 21.98 -13.68
CA GLU A 560 -17.57 21.34 -12.52
C GLU A 560 -17.25 19.86 -12.81
N ILE A 561 -18.17 19.14 -13.42
CA ILE A 561 -17.99 17.73 -13.78
C ILE A 561 -16.90 17.58 -14.84
N VAL A 562 -16.88 18.45 -15.85
CA VAL A 562 -15.85 18.42 -16.91
C VAL A 562 -14.46 18.73 -16.33
N GLU A 563 -14.35 19.72 -15.43
CA GLU A 563 -13.08 20.04 -14.78
C GLU A 563 -12.56 18.84 -13.96
N LEU A 564 -13.44 18.20 -13.20
CA LEU A 564 -13.12 17.01 -12.43
C LEU A 564 -12.75 15.82 -13.33
N ALA A 565 -13.48 15.61 -14.43
CA ALA A 565 -13.16 14.60 -15.42
C ALA A 565 -11.78 14.82 -16.06
N GLN A 566 -11.46 16.09 -16.43
CA GLN A 566 -10.14 16.44 -16.93
C GLN A 566 -9.03 16.14 -15.90
N ALA A 567 -9.28 16.37 -14.61
CA ALA A 567 -8.32 16.05 -13.56
C ALA A 567 -8.10 14.54 -13.46
N LEU A 568 -9.16 13.73 -13.55
CA LEU A 568 -9.05 12.26 -13.56
C LEU A 568 -8.35 11.74 -14.83
N VAL A 569 -8.63 12.31 -15.99
CA VAL A 569 -7.98 11.93 -17.27
C VAL A 569 -6.47 12.17 -17.22
N ARG A 570 -6.02 13.25 -16.57
CA ARG A 570 -4.58 13.52 -16.38
C ARG A 570 -3.86 12.49 -15.52
N ILE A 571 -4.56 11.65 -14.78
CA ILE A 571 -3.96 10.54 -14.06
C ILE A 571 -3.97 9.33 -14.98
N PRO A 572 -2.80 8.87 -15.46
CA PRO A 572 -2.72 7.78 -16.44
C PRO A 572 -2.84 6.41 -15.76
N SER A 573 -4.00 6.12 -15.22
CA SER A 573 -4.32 4.91 -14.47
C SER A 573 -4.47 3.67 -15.37
N VAL A 574 -3.42 3.32 -16.09
CA VAL A 574 -3.40 2.22 -17.07
C VAL A 574 -3.33 0.87 -16.38
N SER A 575 -4.37 0.07 -16.52
CA SER A 575 -4.42 -1.33 -16.10
C SER A 575 -4.28 -2.29 -17.28
N ASN A 576 -4.95 -2.03 -18.39
CA ASN A 576 -4.97 -2.86 -19.58
C ASN A 576 -3.80 -2.49 -20.52
N ALA A 577 -2.64 -2.99 -20.19
CA ALA A 577 -1.42 -2.92 -20.97
C ALA A 577 -0.62 -4.21 -20.74
N PRO A 578 0.37 -4.52 -21.60
CA PRO A 578 1.34 -5.55 -21.23
C PRO A 578 1.88 -5.28 -19.83
N PRO A 579 2.10 -6.31 -19.03
CA PRO A 579 2.44 -6.16 -17.63
C PRO A 579 3.54 -5.13 -17.33
N ALA A 580 4.57 -5.06 -18.16
CA ALA A 580 5.66 -4.07 -18.05
C ALA A 580 5.22 -2.60 -18.21
N ARG A 581 4.03 -2.36 -18.73
CA ARG A 581 3.52 -1.02 -19.04
C ARG A 581 2.25 -0.67 -18.24
N GLN A 582 1.79 -1.56 -17.36
CA GLN A 582 0.73 -1.25 -16.40
C GLN A 582 1.21 -0.21 -15.39
N ARG A 583 0.34 0.73 -15.04
CA ARG A 583 0.69 1.88 -14.20
C ARG A 583 0.00 1.80 -12.84
N LEU A 584 0.32 0.78 -12.06
CA LEU A 584 -0.32 0.51 -10.77
C LEU A 584 -0.26 1.70 -9.80
N LEU A 585 0.85 2.42 -9.76
CA LEU A 585 0.97 3.63 -8.93
C LEU A 585 -0.04 4.70 -9.32
N ASP A 586 -0.25 4.91 -10.62
CA ASP A 586 -1.23 5.89 -11.11
C ASP A 586 -2.67 5.42 -10.88
N ILE A 587 -2.93 4.11 -10.90
CA ILE A 587 -4.23 3.55 -10.48
C ILE A 587 -4.48 3.88 -9.01
N HIS A 588 -3.46 3.71 -8.15
CA HIS A 588 -3.56 4.10 -6.74
C HIS A 588 -3.71 5.61 -6.55
N ARG A 589 -3.04 6.43 -7.38
CA ARG A 589 -3.24 7.89 -7.37
C ARG A 589 -4.68 8.27 -7.70
N ALA A 590 -5.26 7.63 -8.72
CA ALA A 590 -6.67 7.86 -9.07
C ALA A 590 -7.61 7.44 -7.93
N ALA A 591 -7.38 6.28 -7.33
CA ALA A 591 -8.15 5.82 -6.17
C ALA A 591 -8.05 6.78 -4.97
N THR A 592 -6.84 7.23 -4.67
CA THR A 592 -6.59 8.18 -3.57
C THR A 592 -7.27 9.53 -3.85
N PHE A 593 -7.16 10.01 -5.08
CA PHE A 593 -7.83 11.23 -5.51
C PHE A 593 -9.36 11.16 -5.30
N ILE A 594 -9.97 10.06 -5.72
CA ILE A 594 -11.41 9.79 -5.55
C ILE A 594 -11.77 9.69 -4.07
N TYR A 595 -11.00 8.92 -3.31
CA TYR A 595 -11.19 8.75 -1.87
C TYR A 595 -11.14 10.08 -1.13
N ASP A 596 -10.12 10.90 -1.41
CA ASP A 596 -9.95 12.20 -0.76
C ASP A 596 -11.07 13.18 -1.13
N TYR A 597 -11.49 13.19 -2.40
CA TYR A 597 -12.62 14.03 -2.84
C TYR A 597 -13.91 13.69 -2.07
N LEU A 598 -14.25 12.42 -1.98
CA LEU A 598 -15.45 11.94 -1.28
C LEU A 598 -15.35 12.19 0.24
N LYS A 599 -14.20 11.90 0.82
CA LYS A 599 -13.96 12.09 2.26
C LYS A 599 -14.02 13.55 2.69
N GLN A 600 -13.40 14.44 1.91
CA GLN A 600 -13.46 15.88 2.12
C GLN A 600 -14.87 16.45 1.91
N SER A 601 -15.67 15.77 1.13
CA SER A 601 -17.10 16.11 0.94
C SER A 601 -17.98 15.68 2.11
N GLY A 602 -17.45 14.93 3.10
CA GLY A 602 -18.16 14.51 4.31
C GLY A 602 -18.82 13.14 4.24
N LEU A 603 -18.54 12.37 3.19
CA LEU A 603 -19.09 11.03 2.98
C LEU A 603 -18.35 9.96 3.80
N GLU A 604 -19.02 8.85 4.07
CA GLU A 604 -18.37 7.64 4.56
C GLU A 604 -17.65 6.93 3.39
N VAL A 605 -16.36 6.66 3.55
CA VAL A 605 -15.55 6.10 2.47
C VAL A 605 -14.62 5.03 3.01
N LEU A 606 -14.59 3.88 2.35
CA LEU A 606 -13.64 2.79 2.58
C LEU A 606 -12.81 2.56 1.33
N MET A 607 -11.57 2.15 1.53
CA MET A 607 -10.69 1.69 0.46
C MET A 607 -10.43 0.20 0.65
N PHE A 608 -10.73 -0.57 -0.39
CA PHE A 608 -10.40 -1.98 -0.51
C PHE A 608 -9.20 -2.16 -1.42
N GLU A 609 -8.59 -3.31 -1.32
CA GLU A 609 -7.48 -3.67 -2.15
C GLU A 609 -7.43 -5.19 -2.34
N GLY A 610 -7.63 -5.63 -3.55
CA GLY A 610 -7.49 -7.00 -3.97
C GLY A 610 -6.44 -7.12 -5.07
N GLU A 611 -5.52 -8.08 -4.98
CA GLU A 611 -4.42 -8.31 -5.94
C GLU A 611 -3.64 -7.06 -6.37
N GLY A 612 -3.53 -6.11 -5.48
CA GLY A 612 -2.83 -4.88 -5.79
C GLY A 612 -3.69 -3.79 -6.43
N TYR A 613 -4.92 -4.08 -6.80
CA TYR A 613 -5.83 -3.10 -7.38
C TYR A 613 -6.73 -2.49 -6.31
N PRO A 614 -6.77 -1.14 -6.21
CA PRO A 614 -7.62 -0.46 -5.25
C PRO A 614 -9.06 -0.38 -5.73
N ALA A 615 -10.00 -0.41 -4.78
CA ALA A 615 -11.40 -0.10 -5.00
C ALA A 615 -11.88 0.85 -3.89
N VAL A 616 -12.75 1.80 -4.24
CA VAL A 616 -13.30 2.81 -3.33
C VAL A 616 -14.79 2.58 -3.18
N LEU A 617 -15.23 2.31 -1.95
CA LEU A 617 -16.66 2.24 -1.61
C LEU A 617 -17.03 3.47 -0.80
N ALA A 618 -18.06 4.18 -1.24
CA ALA A 618 -18.54 5.38 -0.57
C ALA A 618 -20.07 5.34 -0.33
N GLY A 619 -20.50 5.98 0.73
CA GLY A 619 -21.92 6.12 1.08
C GLY A 619 -22.20 7.38 1.87
N PHE A 620 -23.48 7.66 2.02
CA PHE A 620 -23.96 8.72 2.90
C PHE A 620 -23.91 8.27 4.37
N PRO A 621 -23.90 9.22 5.34
CA PRO A 621 -24.01 8.85 6.75
C PRO A 621 -25.23 7.96 7.02
N GLY A 622 -25.01 6.85 7.69
CA GLY A 622 -26.03 5.82 7.92
C GLY A 622 -25.65 4.44 7.42
N GLY A 623 -24.45 4.32 6.84
CA GLY A 623 -23.83 3.07 6.48
C GLY A 623 -23.59 2.88 4.98
N LEU A 624 -22.66 1.99 4.70
CA LEU A 624 -22.21 1.68 3.34
C LEU A 624 -23.00 0.56 2.67
N GLU A 625 -23.83 -0.15 3.41
CA GLU A 625 -24.62 -1.28 2.95
C GLU A 625 -26.01 -0.82 2.52
N GLN A 626 -26.11 -0.41 1.25
CA GLN A 626 -27.34 0.15 0.71
C GLN A 626 -27.92 -0.77 -0.39
N PRO A 627 -29.26 -0.80 -0.57
CA PRO A 627 -29.90 -1.67 -1.56
C PRO A 627 -29.52 -1.33 -3.01
N VAL A 628 -29.15 -0.09 -3.30
CA VAL A 628 -28.71 0.34 -4.63
C VAL A 628 -27.21 0.63 -4.61
N MET A 629 -26.46 0.03 -5.52
CA MET A 629 -25.05 0.28 -5.72
C MET A 629 -24.82 0.88 -7.11
N LEU A 630 -24.31 2.13 -7.14
CA LEU A 630 -23.71 2.67 -8.35
C LEU A 630 -22.29 2.09 -8.49
N SER A 631 -21.91 1.69 -9.67
CA SER A 631 -20.60 1.11 -9.93
C SER A 631 -19.93 1.76 -11.13
N GLY A 632 -18.62 1.85 -11.10
CA GLY A 632 -17.79 2.35 -12.18
C GLY A 632 -16.32 2.03 -11.99
N HIS A 633 -15.50 2.43 -12.95
CA HIS A 633 -14.06 2.24 -12.88
C HIS A 633 -13.29 3.52 -13.22
N PHE A 634 -12.06 3.58 -12.72
CA PHE A 634 -11.16 4.71 -12.95
C PHE A 634 -9.84 4.30 -13.61
N ASP A 635 -9.65 3.01 -13.89
CA ASP A 635 -8.57 2.54 -14.73
C ASP A 635 -8.91 2.69 -16.22
N VAL A 636 -7.92 2.56 -17.07
CA VAL A 636 -8.02 2.77 -18.51
C VAL A 636 -7.10 1.82 -19.27
N VAL A 637 -7.39 1.61 -20.56
CA VAL A 637 -6.48 0.93 -21.48
C VAL A 637 -5.31 1.86 -21.85
N GLU A 638 -4.18 1.26 -22.22
CA GLU A 638 -3.00 1.98 -22.67
C GLU A 638 -3.29 2.72 -24.00
N PRO A 639 -3.01 4.02 -24.10
CA PRO A 639 -3.04 4.73 -25.38
C PRO A 639 -1.78 4.44 -26.20
N ASP A 640 -1.81 4.75 -27.48
CA ASP A 640 -0.60 4.73 -28.29
C ASP A 640 0.41 5.78 -27.77
N PRO A 641 1.71 5.49 -27.80
CA PRO A 641 2.74 6.32 -27.13
C PRO A 641 2.75 7.80 -27.51
N ASP A 642 2.35 8.12 -28.72
CA ASP A 642 2.42 9.47 -29.28
C ASP A 642 1.08 10.23 -29.26
N ASP A 643 0.02 9.67 -28.67
CA ASP A 643 -1.33 10.19 -28.76
C ASP A 643 -1.60 11.42 -27.87
N GLY A 644 -0.85 11.65 -26.80
CA GLY A 644 -1.09 12.71 -25.83
C GLY A 644 -2.46 12.63 -25.13
N GLN A 645 -3.05 11.44 -25.06
CA GLN A 645 -4.43 11.23 -24.58
C GLN A 645 -4.60 11.45 -23.07
N PHE A 646 -3.54 11.59 -22.28
CA PHE A 646 -3.61 12.02 -20.88
C PHE A 646 -3.55 13.55 -20.71
N GLU A 647 -3.55 14.30 -21.82
CA GLU A 647 -3.72 15.75 -21.85
C GLU A 647 -5.13 16.07 -22.37
N PRO A 648 -6.15 16.10 -21.49
CA PRO A 648 -7.54 16.26 -21.92
C PRO A 648 -7.78 17.59 -22.60
N ARG A 649 -8.52 17.58 -23.71
CA ARG A 649 -8.85 18.74 -24.51
C ARG A 649 -10.35 18.89 -24.70
N LEU A 650 -10.81 20.13 -24.84
CA LEU A 650 -12.19 20.44 -25.18
C LEU A 650 -12.25 20.86 -26.65
N GLU A 651 -13.04 20.14 -27.43
CA GLU A 651 -13.26 20.43 -28.87
C GLU A 651 -14.76 20.41 -29.16
N GLY A 652 -15.36 21.60 -29.36
CA GLY A 652 -16.80 21.74 -29.50
C GLY A 652 -17.55 21.17 -28.29
N ASP A 653 -18.48 20.27 -28.54
CA ASP A 653 -19.28 19.60 -27.50
C ASP A 653 -18.60 18.35 -26.91
N TYR A 654 -17.29 18.17 -27.11
CA TYR A 654 -16.61 16.96 -26.68
C TYR A 654 -15.41 17.24 -25.75
N LEU A 655 -15.27 16.36 -24.74
CA LEU A 655 -14.05 16.21 -23.95
C LEU A 655 -13.26 15.03 -24.53
N LEU A 656 -12.05 15.32 -25.05
CA LEU A 656 -11.15 14.31 -25.62
C LEU A 656 -10.11 13.88 -24.58
N GLY A 657 -9.78 12.62 -24.55
CA GLY A 657 -8.72 12.03 -23.73
C GLY A 657 -9.00 10.59 -23.34
N ARG A 658 -7.98 9.83 -22.96
CA ARG A 658 -8.10 8.43 -22.52
C ARG A 658 -8.89 8.35 -21.22
N GLY A 659 -9.97 7.57 -21.24
CA GLY A 659 -10.91 7.46 -20.12
C GLY A 659 -11.98 8.55 -20.13
N ALA A 660 -11.99 9.48 -21.09
CA ALA A 660 -13.03 10.52 -21.15
C ALA A 660 -14.42 9.90 -21.37
N ALA A 661 -14.54 8.96 -22.29
CA ALA A 661 -15.79 8.25 -22.57
C ALA A 661 -15.93 6.95 -21.74
N ASP A 662 -14.83 6.35 -21.33
CA ASP A 662 -14.76 5.05 -20.66
C ASP A 662 -13.78 5.09 -19.47
N MET A 663 -14.23 5.45 -18.21
CA MET A 663 -15.54 6.10 -17.93
C MET A 663 -15.38 7.24 -16.92
N LYS A 664 -14.20 7.91 -16.91
CA LYS A 664 -13.84 8.94 -15.90
C LYS A 664 -14.80 10.13 -15.84
N THR A 665 -15.52 10.46 -16.93
CA THR A 665 -16.55 11.52 -16.90
C THR A 665 -17.80 11.09 -16.13
N VAL A 666 -18.19 9.82 -16.24
CA VAL A 666 -19.28 9.29 -15.41
C VAL A 666 -18.85 9.22 -13.95
N VAL A 667 -17.60 8.81 -13.67
CA VAL A 667 -17.03 8.84 -12.33
C VAL A 667 -17.09 10.26 -11.75
N ALA A 668 -16.65 11.27 -12.50
CA ALA A 668 -16.76 12.68 -12.07
C ALA A 668 -18.19 13.09 -11.77
N SER A 669 -19.15 12.63 -12.58
CA SER A 669 -20.58 12.91 -12.35
C SER A 669 -21.08 12.29 -11.04
N TYR A 670 -20.67 11.07 -10.72
CA TYR A 670 -20.97 10.42 -9.44
C TYR A 670 -20.39 11.17 -8.26
N LEU A 671 -19.13 11.58 -8.35
CA LEU A 671 -18.45 12.30 -7.28
C LEU A 671 -19.14 13.63 -6.96
N VAL A 672 -19.46 14.42 -8.00
CA VAL A 672 -20.16 15.69 -7.83
C VAL A 672 -21.57 15.49 -7.29
N TRP A 673 -22.30 14.50 -7.82
CA TRP A 673 -23.63 14.16 -7.35
C TRP A 673 -23.66 13.76 -5.87
N MET A 674 -22.76 12.89 -5.43
CA MET A 674 -22.68 12.48 -4.02
C MET A 674 -22.36 13.65 -3.10
N LYS A 675 -21.39 14.47 -3.47
CA LYS A 675 -21.04 15.68 -2.74
C LYS A 675 -22.23 16.63 -2.59
N ASP A 676 -22.92 16.91 -3.70
CA ASP A 676 -24.04 17.86 -3.69
C ASP A 676 -25.23 17.31 -2.92
N THR A 677 -25.52 16.02 -3.03
CA THR A 677 -26.56 15.33 -2.27
C THR A 677 -26.26 15.38 -0.76
N PHE A 678 -25.01 15.15 -0.36
CA PHE A 678 -24.62 15.27 1.04
C PHE A 678 -24.75 16.70 1.57
N ARG A 679 -24.33 17.70 0.80
CA ARG A 679 -24.42 19.12 1.17
C ARG A 679 -25.86 19.63 1.27
N LYS A 680 -26.74 19.11 0.44
CA LYS A 680 -28.18 19.43 0.52
C LYS A 680 -28.76 18.98 1.88
N GLY A 681 -28.25 17.91 2.45
CA GLY A 681 -28.70 17.35 3.72
C GLY A 681 -30.12 16.76 3.64
N GLY A 682 -30.73 16.51 4.78
CA GLY A 682 -32.03 15.86 4.87
C GLY A 682 -31.91 14.33 4.93
N VAL A 683 -32.88 13.63 4.34
CA VAL A 683 -32.87 12.17 4.24
C VAL A 683 -32.00 11.78 3.06
N PHE A 684 -30.99 10.99 3.32
CA PHE A 684 -30.09 10.51 2.28
C PHE A 684 -30.68 9.33 1.48
N PRO A 685 -30.42 9.26 0.18
CA PRO A 685 -30.89 8.12 -0.62
C PRO A 685 -30.17 6.83 -0.22
N PRO A 686 -30.87 5.68 -0.27
CA PRO A 686 -30.27 4.37 0.04
C PRO A 686 -29.41 3.88 -1.12
N ILE A 687 -28.37 4.63 -1.42
CA ILE A 687 -27.48 4.42 -2.57
C ILE A 687 -26.03 4.52 -2.08
N ASN A 688 -25.19 3.56 -2.46
CA ASN A 688 -23.74 3.63 -2.31
C ASN A 688 -23.05 3.67 -3.69
N LEU A 689 -21.75 3.95 -3.68
CA LEU A 689 -20.92 4.05 -4.87
C LEU A 689 -19.68 3.15 -4.72
N LEU A 690 -19.49 2.22 -5.64
CA LEU A 690 -18.29 1.41 -5.76
C LEU A 690 -17.52 1.77 -7.02
N LEU A 691 -16.26 2.18 -6.87
CA LEU A 691 -15.35 2.49 -7.98
C LEU A 691 -14.13 1.58 -7.91
N VAL A 692 -13.77 0.96 -9.02
CA VAL A 692 -12.69 -0.04 -9.10
C VAL A 692 -11.57 0.38 -10.05
N GLY A 693 -10.38 -0.16 -9.86
CA GLY A 693 -9.18 0.19 -10.62
C GLY A 693 -8.66 -0.94 -11.53
N ASN A 694 -9.51 -1.92 -11.90
CA ASN A 694 -9.10 -3.07 -12.71
C ASN A 694 -10.18 -3.60 -13.66
N GLU A 695 -11.15 -2.76 -14.02
CA GLU A 695 -12.24 -3.18 -14.93
C GLU A 695 -11.70 -3.55 -16.30
N GLU A 696 -10.81 -2.75 -16.85
CA GLU A 696 -10.29 -2.87 -18.20
C GLU A 696 -9.46 -4.15 -18.44
N ILE A 697 -8.98 -4.79 -17.41
CA ILE A 697 -8.36 -6.12 -17.51
C ILE A 697 -9.36 -7.26 -17.33
N GLY A 698 -10.63 -6.92 -17.04
CA GLY A 698 -11.74 -7.85 -16.97
C GLY A 698 -12.18 -8.26 -15.59
N GLU A 699 -11.76 -7.56 -14.53
CA GLU A 699 -12.14 -7.85 -13.13
C GLU A 699 -12.29 -9.36 -12.87
N ALA A 700 -11.31 -10.00 -12.35
CA ALA A 700 -11.42 -11.39 -11.92
C ALA A 700 -11.39 -11.43 -10.39
N GLU A 701 -12.08 -12.38 -9.77
CA GLU A 701 -11.75 -12.71 -8.38
C GLU A 701 -10.23 -13.00 -8.29
N PRO A 702 -9.53 -12.41 -7.38
CA PRO A 702 -9.86 -11.75 -6.11
C PRO A 702 -9.67 -10.21 -6.13
N ALA A 703 -10.00 -9.51 -7.18
CA ALA A 703 -9.88 -8.05 -7.26
C ALA A 703 -11.17 -7.39 -7.83
N GLY A 704 -11.29 -6.07 -7.67
CA GLY A 704 -12.38 -5.29 -8.25
C GLY A 704 -13.74 -5.54 -7.61
N THR A 705 -14.80 -5.40 -8.40
CA THR A 705 -16.19 -5.54 -7.96
C THR A 705 -16.48 -6.90 -7.31
N PRO A 706 -16.09 -8.06 -7.88
CA PRO A 706 -16.38 -9.35 -7.26
C PRO A 706 -15.70 -9.51 -5.91
N TYR A 707 -14.48 -9.03 -5.76
CA TYR A 707 -13.74 -9.06 -4.48
C TYR A 707 -14.46 -8.23 -3.40
N VAL A 708 -14.83 -6.98 -3.71
CA VAL A 708 -15.48 -6.11 -2.72
C VAL A 708 -16.85 -6.69 -2.31
N LEU A 709 -17.64 -7.16 -3.25
CA LEU A 709 -18.92 -7.79 -2.96
C LEU A 709 -18.77 -9.05 -2.11
N ASP A 710 -17.76 -9.88 -2.36
CA ASP A 710 -17.49 -11.08 -1.58
C ASP A 710 -17.01 -10.73 -0.16
N VAL A 711 -16.16 -9.72 0.02
CA VAL A 711 -15.73 -9.23 1.34
C VAL A 711 -16.94 -8.74 2.14
N LEU A 712 -17.78 -7.90 1.56
CA LEU A 712 -18.98 -7.38 2.23
C LEU A 712 -19.97 -8.49 2.56
N LYS A 713 -20.21 -9.42 1.64
CA LYS A 713 -21.07 -10.57 1.87
C LYS A 713 -20.57 -11.44 3.02
N ARG A 714 -19.28 -11.70 3.08
CA ARG A 714 -18.69 -12.48 4.20
C ARG A 714 -18.73 -11.74 5.53
N ALA A 715 -18.54 -10.41 5.51
CA ALA A 715 -18.50 -9.61 6.74
C ALA A 715 -19.89 -9.44 7.38
N SER A 716 -20.92 -9.18 6.58
CA SER A 716 -22.26 -8.78 7.06
C SER A 716 -23.42 -9.49 6.37
N GLY A 717 -23.16 -10.28 5.34
CA GLY A 717 -24.23 -10.87 4.49
C GLY A 717 -24.75 -9.88 3.44
N TYR A 718 -24.13 -8.71 3.29
CA TYR A 718 -24.59 -7.69 2.37
C TYR A 718 -24.53 -8.14 0.90
N ALA A 719 -25.57 -7.78 0.18
CA ALA A 719 -25.67 -7.90 -1.27
C ALA A 719 -26.60 -6.79 -1.79
N PRO A 720 -26.19 -5.94 -2.72
CA PRO A 720 -27.07 -4.93 -3.28
C PRO A 720 -28.23 -5.58 -4.04
N GLU A 721 -29.41 -4.97 -3.94
CA GLU A 721 -30.62 -5.40 -4.64
C GLU A 721 -30.62 -4.96 -6.11
N LEU A 722 -29.90 -3.88 -6.44
CA LEU A 722 -29.64 -3.42 -7.80
C LEU A 722 -28.21 -2.87 -7.88
N LEU A 723 -27.42 -3.31 -8.86
CA LEU A 723 -26.14 -2.73 -9.22
C LEU A 723 -26.28 -2.02 -10.57
N ILE A 724 -25.90 -0.74 -10.61
CA ILE A 724 -25.94 0.11 -11.80
C ILE A 724 -24.51 0.43 -12.22
N ALA A 725 -24.00 -0.22 -13.26
CA ALA A 725 -22.69 0.11 -13.84
C ALA A 725 -22.83 1.34 -14.76
N GLY A 726 -22.03 2.36 -14.47
CA GLY A 726 -22.10 3.66 -15.16
C GLY A 726 -21.39 3.72 -16.50
N GLU A 727 -21.19 2.59 -17.14
CA GLU A 727 -20.60 2.50 -18.46
C GLU A 727 -21.38 3.27 -19.51
N ARG A 728 -20.65 3.78 -20.50
CA ARG A 728 -21.24 4.49 -21.63
C ARG A 728 -22.37 3.68 -22.29
N THR A 729 -23.56 4.26 -22.45
CA THR A 729 -24.70 3.64 -23.13
C THR A 729 -25.28 4.49 -24.26
N GLY A 730 -24.84 5.74 -24.42
CA GLY A 730 -25.06 6.52 -25.63
C GLY A 730 -23.98 6.18 -26.67
N GLU A 731 -24.21 5.11 -27.44
CA GLU A 731 -23.22 4.51 -28.35
C GLU A 731 -23.02 5.31 -29.64
N GLY A 732 -24.00 6.11 -30.07
CA GLY A 732 -23.89 7.02 -31.21
C GLY A 732 -23.07 8.26 -30.92
N GLY A 733 -22.85 8.54 -29.64
CA GLY A 733 -21.93 9.57 -29.17
C GLY A 733 -22.45 11.01 -29.21
N SER A 734 -23.75 11.21 -29.42
CA SER A 734 -24.42 12.52 -29.39
C SER A 734 -25.81 12.48 -28.76
N GLU A 735 -26.14 11.39 -28.10
CA GLU A 735 -27.37 11.21 -27.37
C GLU A 735 -27.33 12.00 -26.05
N LEU A 736 -28.40 12.69 -25.71
CA LEU A 736 -28.54 13.37 -24.42
C LEU A 736 -28.77 12.41 -23.25
N PHE A 737 -29.33 11.21 -23.54
CA PHE A 737 -29.59 10.15 -22.58
C PHE A 737 -29.20 8.82 -23.19
N GLY A 738 -28.43 8.02 -22.47
CA GLY A 738 -28.06 6.68 -22.86
C GLY A 738 -29.20 5.67 -22.63
N GLU A 739 -29.10 4.51 -23.26
CA GLU A 739 -30.03 3.39 -23.05
C GLU A 739 -29.88 2.83 -21.63
N VAL A 740 -30.95 2.28 -21.06
CA VAL A 740 -30.88 1.45 -19.85
C VAL A 740 -30.72 0.00 -20.30
N CYS A 741 -29.48 -0.50 -20.24
CA CYS A 741 -29.18 -1.86 -20.70
C CYS A 741 -29.45 -2.87 -19.58
N VAL A 742 -30.50 -3.64 -19.77
CA VAL A 742 -31.00 -4.67 -18.82
C VAL A 742 -30.42 -6.05 -19.07
N GLU A 743 -29.85 -6.28 -20.25
CA GLU A 743 -29.17 -7.52 -20.60
C GLU A 743 -27.66 -7.22 -20.82
N ASN A 744 -26.80 -8.03 -20.22
CA ASN A 744 -25.35 -7.89 -20.31
C ASN A 744 -24.68 -9.20 -20.66
N ARG A 745 -23.62 -9.14 -21.48
CA ARG A 745 -22.77 -10.31 -21.75
C ARG A 745 -21.93 -10.64 -20.53
N GLY A 746 -21.62 -11.92 -20.39
CA GLY A 746 -20.59 -12.40 -19.46
C GLY A 746 -19.19 -12.29 -20.05
N LEU A 747 -18.22 -12.81 -19.31
CA LEU A 747 -16.82 -12.88 -19.71
C LEU A 747 -16.23 -14.22 -19.27
N MET A 748 -15.67 -14.97 -20.23
CA MET A 748 -14.93 -16.20 -19.95
C MET A 748 -13.57 -16.12 -20.62
N ARG A 749 -12.52 -16.42 -19.89
CA ARG A 749 -11.14 -16.45 -20.38
C ARG A 749 -10.44 -17.71 -19.97
N PHE A 750 -9.75 -18.31 -20.91
CA PHE A 750 -9.00 -19.54 -20.71
C PHE A 750 -7.60 -19.39 -21.30
N GLU A 751 -6.62 -19.87 -20.57
CA GLU A 751 -5.30 -20.14 -21.11
C GLU A 751 -5.13 -21.65 -21.32
N ILE A 752 -4.93 -22.05 -22.58
CA ILE A 752 -4.78 -23.45 -22.96
C ILE A 752 -3.30 -23.70 -23.17
N VAL A 753 -2.72 -24.52 -22.32
CA VAL A 753 -1.29 -24.73 -22.26
C VAL A 753 -0.90 -26.08 -22.85
N ALA A 754 0.00 -26.05 -23.81
CA ALA A 754 0.65 -27.23 -24.33
C ALA A 754 2.06 -27.36 -23.74
N HIS A 755 2.34 -28.48 -23.13
CA HIS A 755 3.67 -28.81 -22.64
C HIS A 755 4.43 -29.64 -23.67
N GLY A 756 5.72 -29.37 -23.79
CA GLY A 756 6.61 -30.02 -24.73
C GLY A 756 7.96 -30.35 -24.07
N ARG A 757 8.94 -30.50 -24.89
CA ARG A 757 10.32 -30.76 -24.47
C ARG A 757 11.28 -29.82 -25.17
N ARG A 758 12.09 -29.14 -24.43
CA ARG A 758 13.16 -28.31 -25.00
C ARG A 758 14.22 -29.18 -25.65
N GLY A 759 14.59 -28.84 -26.86
CA GLY A 759 15.62 -29.59 -27.61
C GLY A 759 16.05 -28.85 -28.87
N HIS A 760 17.02 -29.40 -29.58
CA HIS A 760 17.51 -28.82 -30.83
C HIS A 760 16.63 -29.24 -32.00
N THR A 761 16.11 -28.30 -32.79
CA THR A 761 15.17 -28.55 -33.92
C THR A 761 15.79 -29.40 -35.04
N GLY A 762 17.10 -29.34 -35.25
CA GLY A 762 17.82 -30.09 -36.28
C GLY A 762 18.17 -31.55 -35.93
N VAL A 763 17.82 -32.04 -34.74
CA VAL A 763 18.09 -33.41 -34.33
C VAL A 763 17.00 -34.35 -34.81
N ARG A 764 17.39 -35.52 -35.30
CA ARG A 764 16.44 -36.56 -35.74
C ARG A 764 15.55 -37.00 -34.58
N GLY A 765 14.24 -36.92 -34.78
CA GLY A 765 13.28 -37.18 -33.68
C GLY A 765 13.05 -35.97 -32.77
N ALA A 766 13.32 -34.76 -33.23
CA ALA A 766 12.94 -33.52 -32.53
C ALA A 766 11.47 -33.57 -32.10
N PRO A 767 11.10 -32.98 -30.94
CA PRO A 767 9.71 -32.93 -30.47
C PRO A 767 8.79 -32.29 -31.52
N ALA A 768 7.52 -32.72 -31.53
CA ALA A 768 6.53 -32.12 -32.38
C ALA A 768 6.41 -30.61 -32.15
N GLU A 769 6.17 -29.90 -33.22
CA GLU A 769 6.04 -28.45 -33.16
C GLU A 769 4.85 -28.04 -32.27
N MET A 770 5.14 -27.25 -31.24
CA MET A 770 4.17 -26.83 -30.24
C MET A 770 3.06 -25.96 -30.82
N SER A 771 3.42 -25.08 -31.74
CA SER A 771 2.47 -24.25 -32.51
C SER A 771 1.44 -25.07 -33.25
N ALA A 772 1.84 -26.19 -33.90
CA ALA A 772 0.90 -27.06 -34.59
C ALA A 772 -0.16 -27.65 -33.62
N ARG A 773 0.23 -28.03 -32.40
CA ARG A 773 -0.70 -28.53 -31.38
C ARG A 773 -1.73 -27.45 -30.95
N LEU A 774 -1.29 -26.23 -30.73
CA LEU A 774 -2.15 -25.13 -30.32
C LEU A 774 -3.04 -24.65 -31.45
N PHE A 775 -2.58 -24.64 -32.70
CA PHE A 775 -3.45 -24.35 -33.87
C PHE A 775 -4.50 -25.42 -34.08
N ALA A 776 -4.18 -26.70 -33.91
CA ALA A 776 -5.17 -27.78 -33.93
C ALA A 776 -6.22 -27.59 -32.81
N ALA A 777 -5.79 -27.26 -31.61
CA ALA A 777 -6.69 -26.96 -30.47
C ALA A 777 -7.61 -25.76 -30.77
N ARG A 778 -7.08 -24.69 -31.35
CA ARG A 778 -7.87 -23.53 -31.79
C ARG A 778 -8.98 -23.92 -32.75
N GLU A 779 -8.66 -24.67 -33.81
CA GLU A 779 -9.63 -25.09 -34.82
C GLU A 779 -10.72 -26.03 -34.26
N ASP A 780 -10.31 -26.98 -33.40
CA ASP A 780 -11.22 -27.94 -32.80
C ASP A 780 -12.13 -27.25 -31.77
N LEU A 781 -11.61 -26.43 -30.89
CA LEU A 781 -12.41 -25.65 -29.93
C LEU A 781 -13.35 -24.69 -30.65
N SER A 782 -12.87 -23.98 -31.69
CA SER A 782 -13.72 -23.10 -32.49
C SER A 782 -14.92 -23.84 -33.03
N ARG A 783 -14.75 -25.06 -33.61
CA ARG A 783 -15.80 -25.86 -34.19
C ARG A 783 -16.76 -26.41 -33.12
N ARG A 784 -16.22 -26.91 -31.99
CA ARG A 784 -17.04 -27.51 -30.91
C ARG A 784 -17.85 -26.43 -30.19
N LEU A 785 -17.24 -25.32 -29.82
CA LEU A 785 -17.90 -24.23 -29.10
C LEU A 785 -18.92 -23.49 -29.97
N ALA A 786 -18.74 -23.43 -31.30
CA ALA A 786 -19.73 -22.87 -32.22
C ALA A 786 -21.08 -23.58 -32.18
N GLN A 787 -21.12 -24.83 -31.71
CA GLN A 787 -22.36 -25.60 -31.55
C GLN A 787 -23.08 -25.33 -30.23
N MET A 788 -22.36 -24.71 -29.26
CA MET A 788 -22.89 -24.44 -27.91
C MET A 788 -23.26 -22.96 -27.72
N LEU A 789 -22.64 -22.08 -28.49
CA LEU A 789 -22.81 -20.64 -28.39
C LEU A 789 -23.85 -20.13 -29.39
N THR A 790 -24.60 -19.13 -29.00
CA THR A 790 -25.53 -18.42 -29.89
C THR A 790 -24.73 -17.38 -30.73
N LEU A 791 -24.28 -17.80 -31.92
CA LEU A 791 -23.38 -17.01 -32.78
C LEU A 791 -24.09 -16.23 -33.90
N GLY A 792 -25.40 -16.12 -33.91
CA GLY A 792 -26.14 -15.46 -34.97
C GLY A 792 -27.15 -14.42 -34.49
N GLY A 793 -27.45 -13.41 -35.33
CA GLY A 793 -28.39 -12.35 -35.01
C GLY A 793 -27.75 -11.09 -34.37
N GLY A 794 -28.59 -10.10 -34.05
CA GLY A 794 -28.14 -8.83 -33.48
C GLY A 794 -27.69 -8.91 -32.01
N TRP A 795 -28.10 -9.98 -31.29
CA TRP A 795 -27.66 -10.32 -29.94
C TRP A 795 -27.07 -11.72 -29.96
N ALA A 796 -25.74 -11.79 -29.95
CA ALA A 796 -25.03 -13.05 -30.13
C ALA A 796 -23.77 -13.07 -29.25
N SER A 797 -23.37 -14.27 -28.87
CA SER A 797 -22.11 -14.50 -28.18
C SER A 797 -20.91 -14.24 -29.08
N GLN A 798 -19.79 -13.92 -28.49
CA GLN A 798 -18.53 -13.75 -29.20
C GLN A 798 -17.50 -14.74 -28.67
N MET A 799 -16.70 -15.26 -29.58
CA MET A 799 -15.57 -16.12 -29.28
C MET A 799 -14.34 -15.65 -30.06
N ARG A 800 -13.21 -15.50 -29.36
CA ARG A 800 -11.95 -15.04 -29.94
C ARG A 800 -10.78 -15.84 -29.39
N PHE A 801 -9.72 -15.93 -30.16
CA PHE A 801 -8.43 -16.42 -29.74
C PHE A 801 -7.43 -15.28 -29.85
N PRO A 802 -7.29 -14.49 -28.79
CA PRO A 802 -6.57 -13.21 -28.84
C PRO A 802 -5.05 -13.37 -29.05
N PHE A 803 -4.47 -14.47 -28.60
CA PHE A 803 -3.03 -14.73 -28.77
C PHE A 803 -2.68 -16.21 -28.84
N VAL A 804 -1.55 -16.50 -29.47
CA VAL A 804 -0.80 -17.77 -29.37
C VAL A 804 0.65 -17.42 -29.10
N GLN A 805 1.19 -17.92 -28.01
CA GLN A 805 2.58 -17.70 -27.60
C GLN A 805 3.36 -19.02 -27.58
N VAL A 806 4.39 -19.13 -28.40
CA VAL A 806 5.27 -20.32 -28.48
C VAL A 806 6.70 -19.88 -28.81
N GLY A 807 7.63 -20.17 -27.90
CA GLY A 807 9.05 -19.82 -28.10
C GLY A 807 9.31 -18.31 -28.06
N GLU A 808 10.52 -17.93 -28.48
CA GLU A 808 10.98 -16.55 -28.50
C GLU A 808 11.35 -16.10 -29.92
N PRO A 809 10.97 -14.89 -30.33
CA PRO A 809 11.35 -14.34 -31.63
C PRO A 809 12.88 -14.35 -31.82
N GLY A 810 13.34 -14.82 -32.97
CA GLY A 810 14.77 -14.88 -33.31
C GLY A 810 15.49 -16.16 -32.90
N ILE A 811 14.87 -17.05 -32.13
CA ILE A 811 15.40 -18.36 -31.73
C ILE A 811 14.81 -19.46 -32.61
N TYR A 812 15.51 -19.89 -33.64
CA TYR A 812 15.01 -20.86 -34.62
C TYR A 812 15.41 -22.32 -34.34
N ASN A 813 16.45 -22.54 -33.55
CA ASN A 813 17.08 -23.85 -33.40
C ASN A 813 16.73 -24.55 -32.08
N VAL A 814 15.81 -24.02 -31.31
CA VAL A 814 15.34 -24.58 -30.05
C VAL A 814 13.84 -24.81 -30.09
N THR A 815 13.37 -26.00 -29.73
CA THR A 815 11.93 -26.28 -29.54
C THR A 815 11.49 -25.73 -28.19
N SER A 816 10.29 -25.12 -28.14
CA SER A 816 9.69 -24.64 -26.89
C SER A 816 9.22 -25.81 -26.03
N ASP A 817 9.38 -25.68 -24.74
CA ASP A 817 8.85 -26.63 -23.73
C ASP A 817 7.44 -26.26 -23.27
N LYS A 818 7.01 -25.01 -23.51
CA LYS A 818 5.67 -24.49 -23.19
C LYS A 818 5.14 -23.65 -24.35
N GLY A 819 3.84 -23.75 -24.59
CA GLY A 819 3.12 -22.84 -25.45
C GLY A 819 1.73 -22.58 -24.91
N VAL A 820 1.21 -21.36 -25.10
CA VAL A 820 -0.09 -20.91 -24.57
C VAL A 820 -0.97 -20.39 -25.70
N LEU A 821 -2.23 -20.78 -25.68
CA LEU A 821 -3.30 -20.27 -26.55
C LEU A 821 -4.35 -19.58 -25.67
N GLY A 822 -4.58 -18.29 -25.88
CA GLY A 822 -5.66 -17.56 -25.23
C GLY A 822 -7.01 -17.80 -25.92
N LEU A 823 -8.05 -18.05 -25.14
CA LEU A 823 -9.44 -18.12 -25.59
C LEU A 823 -10.28 -17.17 -24.76
N GLU A 824 -10.97 -16.23 -25.41
CA GLU A 824 -11.98 -15.37 -24.80
C GLU A 824 -13.35 -15.65 -25.36
N ILE A 825 -14.34 -15.86 -24.51
CA ILE A 825 -15.77 -16.02 -24.87
C ILE A 825 -16.55 -14.93 -24.10
N ARG A 826 -17.45 -14.26 -24.80
CA ARG A 826 -18.43 -13.33 -24.22
C ARG A 826 -19.82 -13.91 -24.41
N PRO A 827 -20.29 -14.75 -23.48
CA PRO A 827 -21.57 -15.43 -23.62
C PRO A 827 -22.72 -14.45 -23.40
N ILE A 828 -23.83 -14.65 -24.10
CA ILE A 828 -25.10 -14.00 -23.77
C ILE A 828 -25.80 -14.77 -22.63
N PRO A 829 -26.79 -14.16 -21.96
CA PRO A 829 -27.47 -14.80 -20.82
C PRO A 829 -28.10 -16.16 -21.12
N GLN A 830 -28.41 -16.44 -22.39
CA GLN A 830 -29.02 -17.70 -22.86
C GLN A 830 -28.03 -18.85 -22.98
N ASP A 831 -26.72 -18.58 -22.99
CA ASP A 831 -25.69 -19.62 -23.09
C ASP A 831 -25.41 -20.22 -21.71
N ASP A 832 -25.18 -21.53 -21.67
CA ASP A 832 -24.83 -22.22 -20.42
C ASP A 832 -23.33 -22.15 -20.13
N ALA A 833 -22.95 -21.16 -19.33
CA ALA A 833 -21.56 -20.93 -18.98
C ALA A 833 -20.87 -22.14 -18.33
N LYS A 834 -21.58 -22.90 -17.46
CA LYS A 834 -21.02 -24.08 -16.82
C LYS A 834 -20.72 -25.20 -17.81
N SER A 835 -21.62 -25.41 -18.75
CA SER A 835 -21.39 -26.37 -19.82
C SER A 835 -20.27 -25.98 -20.75
N ILE A 836 -20.08 -24.68 -21.01
CA ILE A 836 -18.97 -24.16 -21.81
C ILE A 836 -17.63 -24.45 -21.11
N VAL A 837 -17.48 -24.08 -19.80
CA VAL A 837 -16.27 -24.37 -19.03
C VAL A 837 -15.94 -25.86 -19.10
N LYS A 838 -16.90 -26.67 -18.69
CA LYS A 838 -16.73 -28.14 -18.71
C LYS A 838 -16.31 -28.67 -20.07
N HIS A 839 -16.84 -28.13 -21.14
CA HIS A 839 -16.50 -28.58 -22.48
C HIS A 839 -15.08 -28.23 -22.89
N VAL A 840 -14.57 -27.03 -22.46
CA VAL A 840 -13.19 -26.63 -22.69
C VAL A 840 -12.24 -27.52 -21.88
N GLU A 841 -12.57 -27.79 -20.61
CA GLU A 841 -11.80 -28.68 -19.73
C GLU A 841 -11.74 -30.12 -20.29
N ASP A 842 -12.91 -30.70 -20.66
CA ASP A 842 -12.98 -32.04 -21.21
C ASP A 842 -12.15 -32.15 -22.52
N TYR A 843 -12.26 -31.15 -23.39
CA TYR A 843 -11.46 -31.11 -24.63
C TYR A 843 -9.96 -31.06 -24.34
N CYS A 844 -9.52 -30.19 -23.40
CA CYS A 844 -8.11 -30.08 -23.07
C CYS A 844 -7.57 -31.37 -22.48
N ALA A 845 -8.32 -32.02 -21.59
CA ALA A 845 -7.97 -33.34 -21.06
C ALA A 845 -7.83 -34.39 -22.17
N GLU A 846 -8.77 -34.46 -23.13
CA GLU A 846 -8.74 -35.38 -24.31
C GLU A 846 -7.51 -35.11 -25.19
N ALA A 847 -7.12 -33.83 -25.37
CA ALA A 847 -6.02 -33.42 -26.24
C ALA A 847 -4.66 -33.45 -25.54
N GLY A 848 -4.61 -33.81 -24.27
CA GLY A 848 -3.37 -33.77 -23.46
C GLY A 848 -2.84 -32.35 -23.32
N LEU A 849 -3.72 -31.38 -23.12
CA LEU A 849 -3.44 -29.96 -22.84
C LEU A 849 -3.85 -29.66 -21.42
N GLU A 850 -3.20 -28.69 -20.83
CA GLU A 850 -3.63 -28.09 -19.57
C GLU A 850 -4.53 -26.89 -19.86
N VAL A 851 -5.49 -26.58 -19.00
CA VAL A 851 -6.30 -25.37 -19.11
C VAL A 851 -6.34 -24.63 -17.77
N LEU A 852 -6.10 -23.34 -17.82
CA LEU A 852 -6.31 -22.42 -16.73
C LEU A 852 -7.55 -21.57 -17.06
N THR A 853 -8.57 -21.65 -16.20
CA THR A 853 -9.75 -20.78 -16.28
C THR A 853 -9.44 -19.48 -15.56
N VAL A 854 -9.23 -18.41 -16.33
CA VAL A 854 -8.87 -17.07 -15.82
C VAL A 854 -10.11 -16.30 -15.38
N ALA A 855 -11.22 -16.45 -16.10
CA ALA A 855 -12.52 -15.83 -15.80
C ALA A 855 -13.65 -16.72 -16.28
N SER A 856 -14.78 -16.73 -15.56
CA SER A 856 -15.93 -17.59 -15.90
C SER A 856 -17.25 -16.98 -15.41
N GLU A 857 -17.63 -15.82 -15.92
CA GLU A 857 -18.87 -15.15 -15.59
C GLU A 857 -19.90 -15.33 -16.71
N SER A 858 -21.13 -15.69 -16.32
CA SER A 858 -22.29 -15.78 -17.20
C SER A 858 -22.77 -14.39 -17.64
N GLY A 859 -23.45 -14.32 -18.79
CA GLY A 859 -24.29 -13.17 -19.07
C GLY A 859 -25.45 -13.07 -18.08
N ILE A 860 -25.98 -11.88 -17.88
CA ILE A 860 -27.07 -11.59 -16.93
C ILE A 860 -28.24 -10.88 -17.61
N VAL A 861 -29.43 -11.08 -17.05
CA VAL A 861 -30.65 -10.30 -17.35
C VAL A 861 -31.19 -9.79 -16.03
N CYS A 862 -31.36 -8.48 -15.90
CA CYS A 862 -32.00 -7.87 -14.73
C CYS A 862 -33.51 -8.10 -14.79
N ASP A 863 -34.14 -8.45 -13.67
CA ASP A 863 -35.58 -8.59 -13.58
C ASP A 863 -36.25 -7.24 -13.83
N ALA A 864 -37.10 -7.18 -14.86
CA ALA A 864 -37.85 -5.97 -15.22
C ALA A 864 -38.78 -5.46 -14.11
N SER A 865 -39.15 -6.32 -13.16
CA SER A 865 -39.95 -5.98 -11.98
C SER A 865 -39.11 -5.51 -10.76
N ASN A 866 -37.79 -5.47 -10.86
CA ASN A 866 -36.93 -4.99 -9.79
C ASN A 866 -37.33 -3.55 -9.40
N PRO A 867 -37.69 -3.30 -8.12
CA PRO A 867 -38.29 -2.04 -7.71
C PRO A 867 -37.37 -0.83 -7.94
N TRP A 868 -36.05 -1.03 -7.81
CA TRP A 868 -35.07 0.03 -8.01
C TRP A 868 -34.84 0.30 -9.51
N LEU A 869 -34.87 -0.73 -10.36
CA LEU A 869 -34.83 -0.54 -11.81
C LEU A 869 -36.03 0.23 -12.30
N VAL A 870 -37.22 -0.08 -11.80
CA VAL A 870 -38.47 0.65 -12.12
C VAL A 870 -38.32 2.13 -11.76
N LYS A 871 -37.72 2.46 -10.60
CA LYS A 871 -37.42 3.82 -10.18
C LYS A 871 -36.43 4.52 -11.11
N LEU A 872 -35.37 3.83 -11.52
CA LEU A 872 -34.43 4.37 -12.50
C LEU A 872 -35.13 4.72 -13.83
N ILE A 873 -35.92 3.80 -14.37
CA ILE A 873 -36.69 4.01 -15.60
C ILE A 873 -37.64 5.20 -15.46
N GLN A 874 -38.35 5.31 -14.33
CA GLN A 874 -39.24 6.44 -14.03
C GLN A 874 -38.46 7.75 -13.97
N SER A 875 -37.30 7.78 -13.37
CA SER A 875 -36.44 8.97 -13.25
C SER A 875 -35.91 9.42 -14.61
N VAL A 876 -35.49 8.49 -15.48
CA VAL A 876 -35.10 8.80 -16.85
C VAL A 876 -36.28 9.37 -17.63
N ARG A 877 -37.47 8.74 -17.54
CA ARG A 877 -38.70 9.23 -18.19
C ARG A 877 -39.06 10.63 -17.71
N HIS A 878 -39.07 10.85 -16.40
CA HIS A 878 -39.38 12.15 -15.81
C HIS A 878 -38.44 13.25 -16.29
N THR A 879 -37.15 12.99 -16.32
CA THR A 879 -36.13 13.96 -16.67
C THR A 879 -36.05 14.20 -18.19
N SER A 880 -36.14 13.16 -19.00
CA SER A 880 -36.03 13.27 -20.46
C SER A 880 -37.34 13.65 -21.14
N GLY A 881 -38.47 13.46 -20.49
CA GLY A 881 -39.81 13.57 -21.09
C GLY A 881 -40.18 12.44 -22.03
N ASN A 882 -39.36 11.41 -22.19
CA ASN A 882 -39.53 10.30 -23.09
C ASN A 882 -39.35 8.95 -22.38
N GLU A 883 -39.96 7.88 -22.94
CA GLU A 883 -39.67 6.52 -22.48
C GLU A 883 -38.21 6.19 -22.73
N PRO A 884 -37.44 5.71 -21.71
CA PRO A 884 -36.09 5.24 -21.97
C PRO A 884 -36.07 4.01 -22.86
N VAL A 885 -35.09 3.93 -23.72
CA VAL A 885 -34.81 2.72 -24.48
C VAL A 885 -34.21 1.68 -23.54
N LEU A 886 -34.85 0.50 -23.49
CA LEU A 886 -34.29 -0.67 -22.80
C LEU A 886 -33.38 -1.45 -23.77
N GLY A 887 -32.08 -1.44 -23.46
CA GLY A 887 -31.06 -1.94 -24.37
C GLY A 887 -30.31 -3.16 -23.87
N ARG A 888 -29.27 -3.47 -24.61
CA ARG A 888 -28.34 -4.59 -24.36
C ARG A 888 -26.90 -4.09 -24.42
N LYS A 889 -26.07 -4.45 -23.45
CA LYS A 889 -24.66 -4.05 -23.46
C LYS A 889 -23.79 -5.11 -24.11
N LEU A 890 -23.11 -4.74 -25.18
CA LEU A 890 -22.23 -5.64 -25.93
C LEU A 890 -20.90 -5.94 -25.26
N PRO A 891 -20.14 -4.97 -24.68
CA PRO A 891 -18.99 -5.25 -23.83
C PRO A 891 -19.40 -5.94 -22.52
N GLY A 892 -18.48 -6.69 -21.90
CA GLY A 892 -18.66 -7.12 -20.53
C GLY A 892 -18.42 -5.92 -19.60
N THR A 893 -19.21 -5.77 -18.53
CA THR A 893 -19.13 -4.67 -17.56
C THR A 893 -19.23 -5.21 -16.15
N SER A 894 -18.93 -4.40 -15.13
CA SER A 894 -19.08 -4.78 -13.71
C SER A 894 -20.51 -5.21 -13.35
N ALA A 895 -21.52 -4.87 -14.15
CA ALA A 895 -22.90 -5.31 -13.93
C ALA A 895 -23.05 -6.85 -13.89
N ARG A 896 -22.17 -7.61 -14.56
CA ARG A 896 -22.18 -9.09 -14.57
C ARG A 896 -21.96 -9.71 -13.18
N PHE A 897 -21.37 -8.97 -12.24
CA PHE A 897 -21.16 -9.42 -10.87
C PHE A 897 -22.32 -9.14 -9.92
N ALA A 898 -23.38 -8.51 -10.41
CA ALA A 898 -24.54 -8.18 -9.58
C ALA A 898 -25.18 -9.42 -8.95
N PRO A 899 -25.38 -9.42 -7.62
CA PRO A 899 -26.01 -10.55 -6.95
C PRO A 899 -27.39 -10.90 -7.54
N GLY A 900 -27.62 -12.18 -7.76
CA GLY A 900 -28.87 -12.65 -8.36
C GLY A 900 -29.15 -12.15 -9.80
N GLY A 901 -28.11 -11.66 -10.50
CA GLY A 901 -28.26 -11.11 -11.83
C GLY A 901 -28.93 -9.71 -11.88
N GLN A 902 -29.10 -9.06 -10.74
CA GLN A 902 -29.77 -7.75 -10.64
C GLN A 902 -28.81 -6.60 -11.00
N GLY A 903 -28.28 -6.64 -12.21
CA GLY A 903 -27.34 -5.66 -12.75
C GLY A 903 -27.83 -5.01 -14.02
N VAL A 904 -27.64 -3.70 -14.13
CA VAL A 904 -27.94 -2.90 -15.32
C VAL A 904 -26.75 -2.02 -15.68
N VAL A 905 -26.65 -1.65 -16.95
CA VAL A 905 -25.68 -0.64 -17.40
C VAL A 905 -26.45 0.60 -17.83
N TRP A 906 -26.05 1.73 -17.28
CA TRP A 906 -26.65 3.02 -17.61
C TRP A 906 -25.64 4.15 -17.40
N GLY A 907 -25.32 4.87 -18.47
CA GLY A 907 -24.32 5.91 -18.48
C GLY A 907 -24.56 7.00 -19.50
N GLN A 908 -23.52 7.76 -19.74
CA GLN A 908 -23.53 8.93 -20.63
C GLN A 908 -23.19 8.54 -22.08
N SER A 909 -22.93 9.53 -22.92
CA SER A 909 -22.65 9.35 -24.35
C SER A 909 -21.21 9.70 -24.69
N GLY A 910 -20.61 8.94 -25.60
CA GLY A 910 -19.25 9.16 -26.07
C GLY A 910 -18.89 8.25 -27.21
N ILE A 911 -17.75 8.48 -27.83
CA ILE A 911 -17.28 7.76 -29.02
C ILE A 911 -15.85 7.27 -28.78
N GLY A 912 -15.50 6.18 -29.42
CA GLY A 912 -14.13 5.70 -29.57
C GLY A 912 -13.45 5.25 -28.29
N PRO A 913 -14.12 4.52 -27.35
CA PRO A 913 -13.38 3.93 -26.23
C PRO A 913 -12.26 3.06 -26.81
N HIS A 914 -11.12 3.07 -26.15
CA HIS A 914 -9.89 2.37 -26.54
C HIS A 914 -9.23 2.85 -27.86
N SER A 915 -9.75 3.88 -28.50
CA SER A 915 -9.14 4.43 -29.74
C SER A 915 -8.42 5.75 -29.48
N ALA A 916 -7.64 6.19 -30.46
CA ALA A 916 -6.88 7.45 -30.38
C ALA A 916 -7.78 8.71 -30.33
N ASP A 917 -9.04 8.62 -30.79
CA ASP A 917 -10.01 9.70 -30.82
C ASP A 917 -11.12 9.57 -29.76
N GLU A 918 -10.83 8.88 -28.66
CA GLU A 918 -11.74 8.75 -27.54
C GLU A 918 -12.22 10.10 -27.05
N ARG A 919 -13.55 10.28 -27.01
CA ARG A 919 -14.18 11.53 -26.61
C ARG A 919 -15.54 11.34 -25.98
N HIS A 920 -15.83 12.16 -24.98
CA HIS A 920 -17.09 12.19 -24.27
C HIS A 920 -17.98 13.35 -24.74
N PHE A 921 -19.27 13.09 -24.93
CA PHE A 921 -20.22 14.11 -25.34
C PHE A 921 -20.73 14.91 -24.12
N ILE A 922 -20.23 16.13 -23.97
CA ILE A 922 -20.46 17.01 -22.80
C ILE A 922 -21.96 17.27 -22.55
N PRO A 923 -22.84 17.53 -23.57
CA PRO A 923 -24.25 17.76 -23.30
C PRO A 923 -25.01 16.62 -22.64
N SER A 924 -24.48 15.38 -22.68
CA SER A 924 -25.10 14.24 -21.97
C SER A 924 -24.90 14.30 -20.45
N ILE A 925 -23.94 15.08 -19.96
CA ILE A 925 -23.58 15.16 -18.54
C ILE A 925 -24.75 15.69 -17.70
N ILE A 926 -25.30 16.84 -18.10
CA ILE A 926 -26.34 17.49 -17.28
C ILE A 926 -27.64 16.68 -17.24
N GLY A 927 -28.00 16.01 -18.33
CA GLY A 927 -29.14 15.11 -18.38
C GLY A 927 -28.96 13.93 -17.39
N TYR A 928 -27.80 13.31 -17.44
CA TYR A 928 -27.43 12.20 -16.54
C TYR A 928 -27.43 12.63 -15.06
N TYR A 929 -26.80 13.75 -14.74
CA TYR A 929 -26.76 14.32 -13.39
C TYR A 929 -28.16 14.61 -12.84
N ARG A 930 -29.05 15.17 -13.64
CA ARG A 930 -30.44 15.43 -13.24
C ARG A 930 -31.21 14.15 -12.98
N VAL A 931 -30.99 13.12 -13.78
CA VAL A 931 -31.60 11.79 -13.54
C VAL A 931 -31.09 11.21 -12.22
N LEU A 932 -29.80 11.33 -11.89
CA LEU A 932 -29.27 10.91 -10.58
C LEU A 932 -29.94 11.60 -9.41
N LEU A 933 -30.20 12.91 -9.52
CA LEU A 933 -30.95 13.66 -8.50
C LEU A 933 -32.40 13.19 -8.36
N GLN A 934 -33.08 12.96 -9.49
CA GLN A 934 -34.47 12.46 -9.50
C GLN A 934 -34.53 11.02 -8.97
N PHE A 935 -33.59 10.17 -9.36
CA PHE A 935 -33.49 8.79 -8.89
C PHE A 935 -33.23 8.73 -7.37
N ALA A 936 -32.37 9.59 -6.84
CA ALA A 936 -32.15 9.69 -5.41
C ALA A 936 -33.46 10.05 -4.67
N HIS A 937 -34.24 10.97 -5.21
CA HIS A 937 -35.53 11.35 -4.63
C HIS A 937 -36.53 10.17 -4.64
N GLU A 938 -36.68 9.50 -5.77
CA GLU A 938 -37.53 8.31 -5.93
C GLU A 938 -37.13 7.16 -4.97
N CYS A 939 -35.82 6.99 -4.74
CA CYS A 939 -35.30 5.98 -3.81
C CYS A 939 -35.61 6.32 -2.35
N VAL A 940 -35.53 7.60 -1.96
CA VAL A 940 -35.91 8.05 -0.59
C VAL A 940 -37.39 7.81 -0.33
N GLU A 941 -38.26 8.13 -1.29
CA GLU A 941 -39.72 7.87 -1.16
C GLU A 941 -40.03 6.37 -1.01
N ALA A 942 -39.33 5.51 -1.79
CA ALA A 942 -39.49 4.05 -1.73
C ALA A 942 -39.06 3.47 -0.38
N ALA A 943 -38.02 4.03 0.24
CA ALA A 943 -37.53 3.61 1.54
C ALA A 943 -38.38 4.07 2.74
N GLY A 944 -39.52 4.75 2.50
CA GLY A 944 -40.45 5.20 3.51
C GLY A 944 -40.09 6.52 4.23
N GLY A 945 -39.29 7.34 3.55
CA GLY A 945 -39.03 8.72 4.01
C GLY A 945 -40.30 9.58 4.05
N PRO A 946 -40.41 10.57 4.96
CA PRO A 946 -41.58 11.46 4.97
C PRO A 946 -41.65 12.23 3.63
N PRO A 947 -42.85 12.39 3.03
CA PRO A 947 -43.00 13.15 1.80
C PRO A 947 -42.54 14.59 2.02
N GLN A 948 -41.65 15.10 1.20
CA GLN A 948 -41.25 16.48 1.20
C GLN A 948 -42.44 17.34 0.80
N SER A 949 -43.16 17.88 1.77
CA SER A 949 -44.15 18.96 1.53
C SER A 949 -43.40 20.17 1.03
N ALA A 950 -43.87 20.70 -0.09
CA ALA A 950 -43.40 21.90 -0.73
C ALA A 950 -43.14 23.03 0.28
N ALA A 951 -41.88 23.38 0.50
CA ALA A 951 -41.51 24.54 1.30
C ALA A 951 -41.76 25.81 0.45
N HIS A 952 -42.95 26.32 0.57
CA HIS A 952 -43.24 27.70 0.20
C HIS A 952 -42.83 28.62 1.36
N SER A 953 -41.97 29.57 1.02
CA SER A 953 -41.70 30.87 1.63
C SER A 953 -42.16 31.09 3.07
N MET A 954 -41.22 31.28 3.99
CA MET A 954 -41.43 32.18 5.12
C MET A 954 -40.22 33.12 5.30
N SER A 955 -40.58 34.39 5.18
CA SER A 955 -39.77 35.58 5.42
C SER A 955 -39.21 35.65 6.82
N ALA A 956 -38.07 36.31 6.92
CA ALA A 956 -37.43 36.71 8.17
C ALA A 956 -38.36 37.47 9.10
N SER A 957 -38.33 37.16 10.38
CA SER A 957 -38.60 38.10 11.48
C SER A 957 -37.62 37.78 12.62
N GLU A 958 -36.78 38.77 12.88
CA GLU A 958 -36.03 38.93 14.10
C GLU A 958 -36.99 38.91 15.31
N ASP A 959 -36.61 38.14 16.32
CA ASP A 959 -36.74 38.53 17.73
C ASP A 959 -36.18 37.38 18.59
N GLY A 960 -35.15 37.66 19.38
CA GLY A 960 -34.67 36.79 20.45
C GLY A 960 -35.52 36.91 21.72
N PRO A 961 -35.43 35.97 22.64
CA PRO A 961 -34.96 36.36 23.95
C PRO A 961 -34.07 35.36 24.73
N SER A 962 -33.09 35.95 25.36
CA SER A 962 -32.55 35.76 26.72
C SER A 962 -32.65 34.40 27.44
N ILE A 963 -31.49 34.01 27.84
CA ILE A 963 -30.97 33.14 28.89
C ILE A 963 -31.84 33.04 30.14
N GLU A 964 -32.07 31.82 30.61
CA GLU A 964 -32.15 31.54 32.05
C GLU A 964 -31.45 30.21 32.42
N LYS A 965 -30.56 30.32 33.39
CA LYS A 965 -29.88 29.24 34.10
C LYS A 965 -30.83 28.58 35.09
N SER A 966 -30.86 27.28 35.20
CA SER A 966 -31.11 26.67 36.49
C SER A 966 -30.38 25.34 36.64
N ASN A 967 -29.75 25.26 37.79
CA ASN A 967 -28.96 24.14 38.33
C ASN A 967 -29.86 22.95 38.72
N MET A 968 -29.10 21.85 38.93
CA MET A 968 -29.32 20.68 39.85
C MET A 968 -29.84 19.40 39.21
N ASN A 969 -29.10 18.42 39.24
CA ASN A 969 -28.54 17.35 40.05
C ASN A 969 -27.87 16.31 39.11
#